data_18de385ab8c900825d0f2cf039f7c7c7
#
_entry.id   18de385ab8c900825d0f2cf039f7c7c7
#
_cell.length_a   1.000
_cell.length_b   1.000
_cell.length_c   1.000
_cell.angle_alpha   90.00
_cell.angle_beta   90.00
_cell.angle_gamma   90.00
#
_symmetry.space_group_name_H-M   'P 1'
#
loop_
_entity.id
_entity.type
_entity.pdbx_description
1 polymer ?
#
loop_
_entity_poly.entity_id
_entity_poly.type
_entity_poly.pdbx_seq_one_letter_code
_entity_poly.pdbx_strand_id
1 'polypeptide(L)'
;MLRRLAFALALWAPLAAAQSGFFGTSDGMIVDPGGEPVVIRGVGLGGWLVPEGYMLHISAPDGGSPRTIRAQIVDLIGEADADEFFRLYRQTYVNQRDIDQIAAWGYDHVRLPFHYLDFWDPDTETLRDEGFRIVDDLLDWCRPHGIEVILDMHAAPGAQSADNISDSDGVARLWTEPDPYQDWTVAIWIAIAERYADETLILGYDLINEPVLPSSVPGDDLRALYVRLADAIREVDPNHILFIEGNYYATDFSAIDEPFDETMVYAFHRYWSAPTVAGIQYLLDLRERTGVPLWLGETGENSNPWFYAMRTVAEANGIGWNWWTHKKIETISAPASVPFAPGYEALVRYWRGEGPRPSAEAARAALFAQAGALAIDRTDRRPGVLAALFDDEFGTTARPFRALTVPGTIPLVHYDLGDQGVAYSDATPWAVSGTPGSGNTGGQYRNDGVDIERSTDPQGFGYNVGWTESLESLRYTVAVAEAGAYDVDVRVASADGGGRLLLSVDGQTLGTLAVPNTGGWQSWRTASLDGVALPAGEHVLELTVRSGAFNLNTMTLTASGATAAEGGPETAALAVVPNPAADTATAVLSLAAPADARVVVYDSLGREVAVVHDGPLAAGEARFALGALPPGAYVVRLEGPAGGRAARFVVGR
;
A
#
# COMPACT_ATOMS: atom_id res chain seq x y z
N MET A 1 36.79 -40.51 -60.94
CA MET A 1 35.47 -40.75 -60.34
C MET A 1 35.63 -40.99 -58.82
N LEU A 2 35.56 -39.97 -58.05
CA LEU A 2 35.56 -40.05 -56.57
C LEU A 2 34.21 -39.50 -56.06
N ARG A 3 33.38 -40.39 -55.54
CA ARG A 3 32.14 -40.02 -54.81
C ARG A 3 32.48 -39.54 -53.38
N ARG A 4 32.16 -38.32 -53.08
CA ARG A 4 32.16 -37.78 -51.69
C ARG A 4 30.85 -38.20 -51.03
N LEU A 5 30.90 -39.00 -49.96
CA LEU A 5 29.82 -39.20 -49.01
C LEU A 5 29.84 -38.04 -48.05
N ALA A 6 28.76 -37.29 -48.02
CA ALA A 6 28.49 -36.31 -46.93
C ALA A 6 27.72 -37.03 -45.81
N PHE A 7 28.34 -37.15 -44.65
CA PHE A 7 27.64 -37.52 -43.40
C PHE A 7 26.95 -36.29 -42.87
N ALA A 8 25.62 -36.31 -42.83
CA ALA A 8 24.83 -35.34 -42.07
C ALA A 8 24.76 -35.85 -40.61
N LEU A 9 25.45 -35.20 -39.71
CA LEU A 9 25.19 -35.33 -38.28
C LEU A 9 23.88 -34.59 -37.99
N ALA A 10 22.82 -35.32 -37.73
CA ALA A 10 21.62 -34.79 -37.08
C ALA A 10 21.95 -34.59 -35.57
N LEU A 11 22.11 -33.37 -35.17
CA LEU A 11 22.08 -32.98 -33.75
C LEU A 11 20.64 -33.20 -33.28
N TRP A 12 20.41 -34.25 -32.54
CA TRP A 12 19.24 -34.38 -31.70
C TRP A 12 19.49 -33.50 -30.48
N ALA A 13 18.93 -32.28 -30.44
CA ALA A 13 18.63 -31.61 -29.23
C ALA A 13 17.46 -32.37 -28.56
N PRO A 14 17.51 -32.74 -27.30
CA PRO A 14 16.34 -33.22 -26.64
C PRO A 14 15.35 -32.04 -26.61
N LEU A 15 14.23 -32.16 -27.31
CA LEU A 15 13.04 -31.37 -26.96
C LEU A 15 12.68 -31.84 -25.54
N ALA A 16 12.99 -31.02 -24.55
CA ALA A 16 12.24 -31.06 -23.30
C ALA A 16 10.78 -30.84 -23.71
N ALA A 17 9.96 -31.88 -23.60
CA ALA A 17 8.54 -31.76 -23.81
C ALA A 17 8.08 -30.72 -22.77
N ALA A 18 7.61 -29.55 -23.22
CA ALA A 18 6.91 -28.62 -22.39
C ALA A 18 5.80 -29.40 -21.67
N GLN A 19 5.88 -29.53 -20.35
CA GLN A 19 4.81 -30.13 -19.57
C GLN A 19 3.63 -29.17 -19.71
N SER A 20 2.58 -29.61 -20.41
CA SER A 20 1.45 -28.76 -20.77
C SER A 20 0.73 -28.31 -19.49
N GLY A 21 0.82 -27.03 -19.16
CA GLY A 21 0.05 -26.37 -18.12
C GLY A 21 0.84 -25.77 -16.95
N PHE A 22 2.13 -26.09 -16.76
CA PHE A 22 2.95 -25.59 -15.67
C PHE A 22 3.97 -24.55 -16.12
N PHE A 23 4.28 -23.59 -15.27
CA PHE A 23 5.45 -22.74 -15.40
C PHE A 23 6.73 -23.55 -15.19
N GLY A 24 7.82 -23.08 -15.76
CA GLY A 24 9.12 -23.76 -15.67
C GLY A 24 10.27 -22.77 -15.67
N THR A 25 11.48 -23.31 -15.90
CA THR A 25 12.70 -22.52 -15.97
C THR A 25 13.48 -22.87 -17.24
N SER A 26 14.03 -21.89 -17.94
CA SER A 26 14.90 -22.06 -19.08
C SER A 26 15.85 -20.89 -19.23
N ASP A 27 17.13 -21.15 -19.51
CA ASP A 27 18.14 -20.13 -19.81
C ASP A 27 18.21 -18.98 -18.77
N GLY A 28 18.06 -19.30 -17.48
CA GLY A 28 18.08 -18.35 -16.39
C GLY A 28 16.84 -17.46 -16.29
N MET A 29 15.72 -17.87 -16.91
CA MET A 29 14.44 -17.18 -16.90
C MET A 29 13.33 -18.11 -16.43
N ILE A 30 12.31 -17.55 -15.79
CA ILE A 30 11.01 -18.22 -15.62
C ILE A 30 10.32 -18.22 -16.97
N VAL A 31 9.75 -19.37 -17.36
CA VAL A 31 9.01 -19.51 -18.61
C VAL A 31 7.56 -19.92 -18.32
N ASP A 32 6.66 -19.43 -19.16
CA ASP A 32 5.24 -19.80 -19.11
C ASP A 32 5.00 -21.25 -19.58
N PRO A 33 3.77 -21.78 -19.48
CA PRO A 33 3.45 -23.13 -19.98
C PRO A 33 3.71 -23.35 -21.47
N GLY A 34 3.89 -22.29 -22.25
CA GLY A 34 4.29 -22.33 -23.66
C GLY A 34 5.80 -22.41 -23.87
N GLY A 35 6.60 -22.24 -22.82
CA GLY A 35 8.06 -22.20 -22.86
C GLY A 35 8.63 -20.82 -23.20
N GLU A 36 7.81 -19.76 -23.22
CA GLU A 36 8.25 -18.39 -23.48
C GLU A 36 8.67 -17.68 -22.19
N PRO A 37 9.80 -16.95 -22.18
CA PRO A 37 10.24 -16.19 -21.01
C PRO A 37 9.18 -15.16 -20.55
N VAL A 38 8.92 -15.12 -19.26
CA VAL A 38 7.91 -14.23 -18.67
C VAL A 38 8.43 -13.52 -17.42
N VAL A 39 8.00 -12.27 -17.26
CA VAL A 39 8.20 -11.48 -16.02
C VAL A 39 6.87 -11.47 -15.27
N ILE A 40 6.80 -12.26 -14.21
CA ILE A 40 5.61 -12.36 -13.36
C ILE A 40 5.55 -11.20 -12.37
N ARG A 41 4.37 -10.57 -12.20
CA ARG A 41 4.14 -9.37 -11.38
C ARG A 41 3.14 -9.67 -10.29
N GLY A 42 3.57 -9.77 -9.06
CA GLY A 42 2.71 -10.23 -7.99
C GLY A 42 2.62 -9.32 -6.77
N VAL A 43 1.77 -9.74 -5.84
CA VAL A 43 1.61 -9.09 -4.54
C VAL A 43 1.45 -10.13 -3.43
N GLY A 44 2.13 -9.88 -2.30
CA GLY A 44 2.01 -10.70 -1.11
C GLY A 44 0.66 -10.48 -0.39
N LEU A 45 0.04 -11.56 0.06
CA LEU A 45 -1.13 -11.54 0.94
C LEU A 45 -0.69 -11.44 2.43
N GLY A 46 0.34 -10.63 2.67
CA GLY A 46 0.94 -10.46 3.99
C GLY A 46 -0.03 -9.95 5.05
N GLY A 47 0.17 -10.41 6.29
CA GLY A 47 -0.68 -10.10 7.42
C GLY A 47 -1.95 -10.94 7.53
N TRP A 48 -2.29 -11.74 6.53
CA TRP A 48 -3.52 -12.55 6.54
C TRP A 48 -3.41 -13.76 7.49
N LEU A 49 -2.52 -14.72 7.19
CA LEU A 49 -2.33 -15.94 7.99
C LEU A 49 -1.19 -15.79 8.99
N VAL A 50 -0.23 -14.91 8.68
CA VAL A 50 0.89 -14.55 9.56
C VAL A 50 0.79 -13.04 9.85
N PRO A 51 0.02 -12.63 10.87
CA PRO A 51 -0.09 -11.23 11.25
C PRO A 51 1.20 -10.71 11.88
N GLU A 52 1.59 -9.49 11.52
CA GLU A 52 2.77 -8.81 12.06
C GLU A 52 2.38 -7.53 12.81
N GLY A 53 3.09 -7.26 13.90
CA GLY A 53 2.74 -6.16 14.80
C GLY A 53 2.72 -4.79 14.13
N TYR A 54 3.68 -4.50 13.25
CA TYR A 54 3.76 -3.22 12.56
C TYR A 54 2.59 -3.01 11.57
N MET A 55 2.08 -4.09 10.95
CA MET A 55 0.93 -4.03 10.02
C MET A 55 -0.38 -3.72 10.72
N LEU A 56 -0.49 -4.09 12.00
CA LEU A 56 -1.66 -3.88 12.85
C LEU A 56 -1.48 -2.73 13.85
N HIS A 57 -0.32 -2.08 13.87
CA HIS A 57 0.07 -1.10 14.89
C HIS A 57 0.08 -1.65 16.33
N ILE A 58 0.24 -2.95 16.49
CA ILE A 58 0.38 -3.59 17.79
C ILE A 58 1.85 -3.58 18.20
N SER A 59 2.17 -2.77 19.22
CA SER A 59 3.51 -2.74 19.79
C SER A 59 3.69 -3.87 20.79
N ALA A 60 4.76 -4.65 20.61
CA ALA A 60 5.17 -5.71 21.52
C ALA A 60 6.69 -5.72 21.69
N PRO A 61 7.22 -6.28 22.79
CA PRO A 61 8.66 -6.32 23.03
C PRO A 61 9.47 -7.07 21.97
N ASP A 62 8.84 -8.06 21.32
CA ASP A 62 9.41 -8.87 20.24
C ASP A 62 9.12 -8.33 18.83
N GLY A 63 8.55 -7.13 18.70
CA GLY A 63 8.13 -6.57 17.41
C GLY A 63 6.73 -7.03 16.96
N GLY A 64 6.05 -7.92 17.70
CA GLY A 64 4.68 -8.38 17.41
C GLY A 64 4.62 -9.60 16.51
N SER A 65 5.15 -10.72 17.00
CA SER A 65 4.93 -12.04 16.39
C SER A 65 3.45 -12.47 16.48
N PRO A 66 2.97 -13.37 15.62
CA PRO A 66 1.61 -13.91 15.69
C PRO A 66 1.19 -14.39 17.08
N ARG A 67 2.06 -15.13 17.79
CA ARG A 67 1.81 -15.59 19.17
C ARG A 67 1.66 -14.44 20.16
N THR A 68 2.49 -13.41 20.03
CA THR A 68 2.47 -12.25 20.94
C THR A 68 1.28 -11.36 20.66
N ILE A 69 0.92 -11.15 19.41
CA ILE A 69 -0.31 -10.46 18.99
C ILE A 69 -1.52 -11.15 19.60
N ARG A 70 -1.61 -12.48 19.46
CA ARG A 70 -2.70 -13.27 20.04
C ARG A 70 -2.74 -13.11 21.57
N ALA A 71 -1.60 -13.25 22.24
CA ALA A 71 -1.52 -13.13 23.70
C ALA A 71 -1.99 -11.74 24.18
N GLN A 72 -1.62 -10.67 23.50
CA GLN A 72 -2.07 -9.30 23.84
C GLN A 72 -3.58 -9.11 23.64
N ILE A 73 -4.16 -9.72 22.61
CA ILE A 73 -5.61 -9.68 22.37
C ILE A 73 -6.34 -10.52 23.43
N VAL A 74 -5.86 -11.72 23.73
CA VAL A 74 -6.41 -12.58 24.81
C VAL A 74 -6.38 -11.86 26.15
N ASP A 75 -5.27 -11.18 26.48
CA ASP A 75 -5.16 -10.38 27.70
C ASP A 75 -6.26 -9.30 27.83
N LEU A 76 -6.65 -8.68 26.70
CA LEU A 76 -7.68 -7.64 26.68
C LEU A 76 -9.11 -8.18 26.73
N ILE A 77 -9.44 -9.24 25.99
CA ILE A 77 -10.82 -9.66 25.74
C ILE A 77 -11.12 -11.11 26.13
N GLY A 78 -10.10 -11.87 26.57
CA GLY A 78 -10.23 -13.29 26.89
C GLY A 78 -10.18 -14.21 25.69
N GLU A 79 -9.97 -15.52 25.93
CA GLU A 79 -9.69 -16.56 24.93
C GLU A 79 -10.83 -16.69 23.90
N ALA A 80 -12.07 -16.85 24.37
CA ALA A 80 -13.22 -17.09 23.48
C ALA A 80 -13.50 -15.92 22.51
N ASP A 81 -13.40 -14.68 22.99
CA ASP A 81 -13.58 -13.51 22.14
C ASP A 81 -12.36 -13.29 21.22
N ALA A 82 -11.16 -13.69 21.64
CA ALA A 82 -9.97 -13.66 20.78
C ALA A 82 -10.09 -14.68 19.63
N ASP A 83 -10.56 -15.89 19.87
CA ASP A 83 -10.83 -16.88 18.83
C ASP A 83 -11.83 -16.37 17.80
N GLU A 84 -12.93 -15.77 18.26
CA GLU A 84 -13.94 -15.19 17.37
C GLU A 84 -13.39 -13.98 16.59
N PHE A 85 -12.53 -13.15 17.23
CA PHE A 85 -11.83 -12.06 16.55
C PHE A 85 -10.95 -12.58 15.41
N PHE A 86 -10.08 -13.58 15.65
CA PHE A 86 -9.19 -14.13 14.63
C PHE A 86 -9.96 -14.84 13.52
N ARG A 87 -11.08 -15.48 13.83
CA ARG A 87 -11.97 -16.06 12.83
C ARG A 87 -12.53 -14.95 11.90
N LEU A 88 -13.04 -13.85 12.47
CA LEU A 88 -13.55 -12.71 11.70
C LEU A 88 -12.42 -12.02 10.92
N TYR A 89 -11.26 -11.82 11.56
CA TYR A 89 -10.07 -11.26 10.95
C TYR A 89 -9.69 -12.01 9.67
N ARG A 90 -9.51 -13.33 9.75
CA ARG A 90 -9.15 -14.18 8.59
C ARG A 90 -10.20 -14.09 7.47
N GLN A 91 -11.49 -14.09 7.80
CA GLN A 91 -12.57 -14.01 6.81
C GLN A 91 -12.68 -12.65 6.11
N THR A 92 -12.20 -11.59 6.76
CA THR A 92 -12.34 -10.22 6.26
C THR A 92 -11.05 -9.71 5.62
N TYR A 93 -9.89 -10.19 6.11
CA TYR A 93 -8.59 -9.70 5.63
C TYR A 93 -8.36 -10.08 4.17
N VAL A 94 -8.50 -11.35 3.78
CA VAL A 94 -8.50 -11.75 2.38
C VAL A 94 -9.75 -12.58 2.10
N ASN A 95 -10.41 -12.26 1.00
CA ASN A 95 -11.55 -12.99 0.46
C ASN A 95 -11.65 -12.74 -1.05
N GLN A 96 -12.63 -13.33 -1.72
CA GLN A 96 -12.81 -13.18 -3.16
C GLN A 96 -12.74 -11.73 -3.66
N ARG A 97 -13.30 -10.74 -2.92
CA ARG A 97 -13.29 -9.33 -3.33
C ARG A 97 -11.87 -8.73 -3.35
N ASP A 98 -10.99 -9.22 -2.47
CA ASP A 98 -9.59 -8.83 -2.49
C ASP A 98 -8.91 -9.32 -3.77
N ILE A 99 -9.16 -10.57 -4.16
CA ILE A 99 -8.61 -11.15 -5.38
C ILE A 99 -9.20 -10.47 -6.64
N ASP A 100 -10.52 -10.23 -6.67
CA ASP A 100 -11.15 -9.44 -7.74
C ASP A 100 -10.48 -8.07 -7.91
N GLN A 101 -10.12 -7.43 -6.79
CA GLN A 101 -9.47 -6.13 -6.81
C GLN A 101 -7.99 -6.22 -7.22
N ILE A 102 -7.26 -7.24 -6.78
CA ILE A 102 -5.86 -7.51 -7.17
C ILE A 102 -5.80 -7.75 -8.68
N ALA A 103 -6.70 -8.54 -9.23
CA ALA A 103 -6.86 -8.74 -10.67
C ALA A 103 -7.11 -7.41 -11.41
N ALA A 104 -8.02 -6.59 -10.88
CA ALA A 104 -8.34 -5.29 -11.47
C ALA A 104 -7.16 -4.30 -11.41
N TRP A 105 -6.21 -4.47 -10.51
CA TRP A 105 -4.97 -3.69 -10.46
C TRP A 105 -3.92 -4.15 -11.47
N GLY A 106 -4.05 -5.37 -12.02
CA GLY A 106 -3.16 -5.89 -13.06
C GLY A 106 -2.02 -6.77 -12.55
N TYR A 107 -2.15 -7.33 -11.34
CA TYR A 107 -1.21 -8.35 -10.85
C TYR A 107 -1.46 -9.69 -11.52
N ASP A 108 -0.39 -10.43 -11.81
CA ASP A 108 -0.42 -11.75 -12.45
C ASP A 108 -0.55 -12.88 -11.41
N HIS A 109 0.05 -12.69 -10.23
CA HIS A 109 0.06 -13.70 -9.18
C HIS A 109 -0.08 -13.10 -7.77
N VAL A 110 -0.44 -13.97 -6.83
CA VAL A 110 -0.38 -13.70 -5.39
C VAL A 110 0.58 -14.67 -4.71
N ARG A 111 1.34 -14.19 -3.73
CA ARG A 111 2.12 -15.02 -2.81
C ARG A 111 1.35 -15.15 -1.50
N LEU A 112 1.11 -16.37 -1.06
CA LEU A 112 0.38 -16.70 0.18
C LEU A 112 1.36 -17.04 1.30
N PRO A 113 1.70 -16.09 2.19
CA PRO A 113 2.39 -16.37 3.43
C PRO A 113 1.52 -17.20 4.37
N PHE A 114 1.92 -18.42 4.71
CA PHE A 114 1.18 -19.25 5.65
C PHE A 114 2.01 -19.62 6.89
N HIS A 115 1.32 -19.90 7.96
CA HIS A 115 1.90 -20.41 9.20
C HIS A 115 1.85 -21.94 9.21
N TYR A 116 2.93 -22.61 9.64
CA TYR A 116 2.94 -24.06 9.71
C TYR A 116 1.76 -24.65 10.52
N LEU A 117 1.29 -23.94 11.54
CA LEU A 117 0.13 -24.35 12.36
C LEU A 117 -1.20 -24.40 11.59
N ASP A 118 -1.28 -23.79 10.41
CA ASP A 118 -2.46 -23.94 9.54
C ASP A 118 -2.54 -25.35 8.95
N PHE A 119 -1.39 -26.03 8.80
CA PHE A 119 -1.27 -27.36 8.19
C PHE A 119 -0.88 -28.46 9.18
N TRP A 120 -0.33 -28.13 10.35
CA TRP A 120 0.25 -29.09 11.29
C TRP A 120 -0.20 -28.88 12.71
N ASP A 121 -0.53 -29.94 13.40
CA ASP A 121 -0.79 -29.95 14.83
C ASP A 121 0.43 -30.53 15.58
N PRO A 122 1.22 -29.70 16.28
CA PRO A 122 2.43 -30.14 16.96
C PRO A 122 2.15 -31.04 18.19
N ASP A 123 0.94 -30.97 18.78
CA ASP A 123 0.58 -31.77 19.96
C ASP A 123 0.26 -33.22 19.59
N THR A 124 -0.32 -33.41 18.40
CA THR A 124 -0.70 -34.74 17.89
C THR A 124 0.22 -35.24 16.78
N GLU A 125 1.11 -34.38 16.27
CA GLU A 125 2.00 -34.62 15.14
C GLU A 125 1.23 -35.09 13.89
N THR A 126 0.13 -34.40 13.58
CA THR A 126 -0.76 -34.73 12.44
C THR A 126 -1.07 -33.51 11.59
N LEU A 127 -1.41 -33.78 10.32
CA LEU A 127 -1.89 -32.75 9.39
C LEU A 127 -3.25 -32.20 9.83
N ARG A 128 -3.45 -30.91 9.58
CA ARG A 128 -4.72 -30.19 9.73
C ARG A 128 -5.34 -29.88 8.37
N ASP A 129 -6.65 -30.03 8.27
CA ASP A 129 -7.38 -29.71 7.02
C ASP A 129 -7.56 -28.20 6.79
N GLU A 130 -7.30 -27.36 7.81
CA GLU A 130 -7.59 -25.92 7.74
C GLU A 130 -6.76 -25.22 6.66
N GLY A 131 -5.45 -25.45 6.63
CA GLY A 131 -4.55 -24.86 5.63
C GLY A 131 -4.94 -25.25 4.21
N PHE A 132 -5.28 -26.52 3.99
CA PHE A 132 -5.72 -26.99 2.67
C PHE A 132 -7.02 -26.30 2.22
N ARG A 133 -8.00 -26.13 3.12
CA ARG A 133 -9.24 -25.41 2.80
C ARG A 133 -8.99 -23.95 2.44
N ILE A 134 -8.05 -23.29 3.12
CA ILE A 134 -7.67 -21.90 2.82
C ILE A 134 -7.04 -21.82 1.43
N VAL A 135 -6.16 -22.74 1.07
CA VAL A 135 -5.55 -22.79 -0.27
C VAL A 135 -6.61 -23.10 -1.32
N ASP A 136 -7.50 -24.08 -1.10
CA ASP A 136 -8.59 -24.42 -2.02
C ASP A 136 -9.50 -23.19 -2.27
N ASP A 137 -9.92 -22.48 -1.22
CA ASP A 137 -10.72 -21.25 -1.33
C ASP A 137 -9.97 -20.17 -2.13
N LEU A 138 -8.68 -19.97 -1.88
CA LEU A 138 -7.86 -19.00 -2.61
C LEU A 138 -7.76 -19.36 -4.09
N LEU A 139 -7.52 -20.62 -4.43
CA LEU A 139 -7.48 -21.10 -5.81
C LEU A 139 -8.82 -20.88 -6.51
N ASP A 140 -9.93 -21.14 -5.83
CA ASP A 140 -11.27 -20.90 -6.38
C ASP A 140 -11.53 -19.41 -6.66
N TRP A 141 -11.02 -18.50 -5.83
CA TRP A 141 -11.10 -17.05 -6.05
C TRP A 141 -10.18 -16.57 -7.17
N CYS A 142 -8.98 -17.15 -7.30
CA CYS A 142 -7.99 -16.77 -8.30
C CYS A 142 -8.34 -17.28 -9.71
N ARG A 143 -8.91 -18.47 -9.82
CA ARG A 143 -9.19 -19.17 -11.07
C ARG A 143 -9.99 -18.37 -12.12
N PRO A 144 -11.07 -17.63 -11.77
CA PRO A 144 -11.81 -16.82 -12.74
C PRO A 144 -10.99 -15.70 -13.39
N HIS A 145 -9.91 -15.29 -12.75
CA HIS A 145 -9.03 -14.21 -13.19
C HIS A 145 -7.73 -14.69 -13.82
N GLY A 146 -7.42 -15.98 -13.71
CA GLY A 146 -6.13 -16.53 -14.14
C GLY A 146 -4.95 -16.00 -13.32
N ILE A 147 -5.18 -15.68 -12.04
CA ILE A 147 -4.12 -15.28 -11.10
C ILE A 147 -3.46 -16.53 -10.55
N GLU A 148 -2.15 -16.67 -10.75
CA GLU A 148 -1.37 -17.76 -10.19
C GLU A 148 -1.13 -17.56 -8.68
N VAL A 149 -0.82 -18.66 -7.99
CA VAL A 149 -0.57 -18.67 -6.55
C VAL A 149 0.83 -19.23 -6.27
N ILE A 150 1.62 -18.52 -5.46
CA ILE A 150 2.86 -19.05 -4.86
C ILE A 150 2.57 -19.32 -3.39
N LEU A 151 2.79 -20.55 -2.93
CA LEU A 151 2.64 -20.92 -1.53
C LEU A 151 3.96 -20.69 -0.80
N ASP A 152 3.94 -19.91 0.28
CA ASP A 152 5.11 -19.52 1.04
C ASP A 152 4.99 -19.97 2.50
N MET A 153 5.94 -20.82 2.94
CA MET A 153 6.05 -21.16 4.36
C MET A 153 6.72 -20.01 5.11
N HIS A 154 5.90 -19.04 5.51
CA HIS A 154 6.36 -17.79 6.12
C HIS A 154 6.77 -17.95 7.59
N ALA A 155 6.14 -18.87 8.31
CA ALA A 155 6.53 -19.26 9.66
C ALA A 155 6.65 -20.78 9.72
N ALA A 156 7.90 -21.26 9.70
CA ALA A 156 8.23 -22.68 9.71
C ALA A 156 8.18 -23.29 11.13
N PRO A 157 8.00 -24.62 11.25
CA PRO A 157 8.15 -25.31 12.53
C PRO A 157 9.44 -24.96 13.24
N GLY A 158 9.37 -24.55 14.50
CA GLY A 158 10.53 -24.16 15.30
C GLY A 158 11.14 -22.80 14.98
N ALA A 159 10.57 -22.06 14.02
CA ALA A 159 11.03 -20.78 13.50
C ALA A 159 12.36 -20.83 12.72
N GLN A 160 12.38 -20.28 11.53
CA GLN A 160 13.56 -20.22 10.64
C GLN A 160 14.46 -19.02 10.93
N SER A 161 14.04 -18.09 11.77
CA SER A 161 14.84 -16.98 12.30
C SER A 161 14.51 -16.74 13.78
N ALA A 162 15.31 -15.91 14.45
CA ALA A 162 15.00 -15.49 15.83
C ALA A 162 13.97 -14.36 15.90
N ASP A 163 13.55 -13.83 14.75
CA ASP A 163 12.72 -12.64 14.63
C ASP A 163 11.21 -12.97 14.69
N ASN A 164 10.42 -11.93 14.95
CA ASN A 164 8.97 -12.01 15.06
C ASN A 164 8.26 -12.48 13.79
N ILE A 165 8.83 -12.22 12.60
CA ILE A 165 8.27 -12.64 11.30
C ILE A 165 8.13 -14.16 11.16
N SER A 166 8.99 -14.94 11.83
CA SER A 166 8.92 -16.41 11.87
C SER A 166 8.10 -16.96 13.05
N ASP A 167 7.32 -16.13 13.72
CA ASP A 167 6.64 -16.46 14.98
C ASP A 167 7.58 -17.06 16.04
N SER A 168 8.81 -16.51 16.11
CA SER A 168 9.85 -16.96 17.04
C SER A 168 9.62 -16.43 18.45
N ASP A 169 10.13 -17.14 19.43
CA ASP A 169 10.33 -16.67 20.80
C ASP A 169 11.77 -16.18 21.07
N GLY A 170 12.50 -15.84 20.01
CA GLY A 170 13.90 -15.41 20.03
C GLY A 170 14.89 -16.52 19.73
N VAL A 171 14.41 -17.74 19.38
CA VAL A 171 15.27 -18.89 19.05
C VAL A 171 14.83 -19.52 17.73
N ALA A 172 15.76 -19.64 16.79
CA ALA A 172 15.54 -20.30 15.50
C ALA A 172 15.77 -21.82 15.65
N ARG A 173 14.78 -22.52 16.21
CA ARG A 173 14.90 -23.97 16.50
C ARG A 173 14.93 -24.85 15.28
N LEU A 174 14.39 -24.42 14.16
CA LEU A 174 14.53 -25.13 12.89
C LEU A 174 15.98 -25.52 12.60
N TRP A 175 16.93 -24.68 13.05
CA TRP A 175 18.36 -24.89 12.86
C TRP A 175 19.08 -25.43 14.08
N THR A 176 18.71 -24.99 15.31
CA THR A 176 19.39 -25.39 16.53
C THR A 176 18.87 -26.70 17.13
N GLU A 177 17.67 -27.10 16.76
CA GLU A 177 16.97 -28.30 17.22
C GLU A 177 16.26 -28.96 16.00
N PRO A 178 17.01 -29.45 14.99
CA PRO A 178 16.42 -29.87 13.71
C PRO A 178 15.37 -31.00 13.85
N ASP A 179 15.48 -31.86 14.83
CA ASP A 179 14.49 -32.87 15.20
C ASP A 179 13.62 -32.32 16.35
N PRO A 180 12.28 -32.25 16.23
CA PRO A 180 11.46 -32.74 15.10
C PRO A 180 11.14 -31.69 14.01
N TYR A 181 11.61 -30.44 14.14
CA TYR A 181 11.10 -29.31 13.37
C TYR A 181 11.34 -29.44 11.87
N GLN A 182 12.52 -29.91 11.45
CA GLN A 182 12.78 -30.16 10.03
C GLN A 182 11.93 -31.33 9.49
N ASP A 183 11.67 -32.36 10.30
CA ASP A 183 10.80 -33.47 9.89
C ASP A 183 9.36 -33.01 9.67
N TRP A 184 8.85 -32.13 10.53
CA TRP A 184 7.52 -31.53 10.35
C TRP A 184 7.48 -30.63 9.12
N THR A 185 8.53 -29.85 8.86
CA THR A 185 8.64 -29.00 7.65
C THR A 185 8.56 -29.85 6.39
N VAL A 186 9.29 -30.96 6.33
CA VAL A 186 9.25 -31.91 5.22
C VAL A 186 7.88 -32.56 5.07
N ALA A 187 7.28 -33.01 6.17
CA ALA A 187 5.95 -33.66 6.14
C ALA A 187 4.85 -32.72 5.63
N ILE A 188 4.89 -31.43 6.01
CA ILE A 188 3.94 -30.41 5.52
C ILE A 188 4.11 -30.23 4.01
N TRP A 189 5.35 -30.07 3.53
CA TRP A 189 5.59 -29.85 2.09
C TRP A 189 5.24 -31.06 1.24
N ILE A 190 5.50 -32.28 1.72
CA ILE A 190 5.05 -33.51 1.02
C ILE A 190 3.53 -33.50 0.88
N ALA A 191 2.80 -33.19 1.97
CA ALA A 191 1.34 -33.21 1.95
C ALA A 191 0.75 -32.12 1.03
N ILE A 192 1.36 -30.94 0.98
CA ILE A 192 1.00 -29.86 0.05
C ILE A 192 1.28 -30.30 -1.39
N ALA A 193 2.48 -30.77 -1.67
CA ALA A 193 2.89 -31.18 -3.00
C ALA A 193 2.05 -32.37 -3.51
N GLU A 194 1.79 -33.40 -2.67
CA GLU A 194 0.94 -34.53 -3.06
C GLU A 194 -0.49 -34.10 -3.40
N ARG A 195 -1.07 -33.14 -2.63
CA ARG A 195 -2.42 -32.65 -2.89
C ARG A 195 -2.53 -31.83 -4.17
N TYR A 196 -1.53 -31.01 -4.46
CA TYR A 196 -1.59 -30.02 -5.54
C TYR A 196 -0.69 -30.33 -6.74
N ALA A 197 -0.12 -31.53 -6.84
CA ALA A 197 0.79 -31.93 -7.92
C ALA A 197 0.27 -31.66 -9.35
N ASP A 198 -1.05 -31.69 -9.52
CA ASP A 198 -1.72 -31.47 -10.81
C ASP A 198 -2.40 -30.07 -10.91
N GLU A 199 -2.23 -29.18 -9.92
CA GLU A 199 -2.89 -27.86 -9.88
C GLU A 199 -2.07 -26.79 -10.60
N THR A 200 -2.39 -26.54 -11.85
CA THR A 200 -1.64 -25.64 -12.72
C THR A 200 -1.74 -24.15 -12.35
N LEU A 201 -2.68 -23.77 -11.47
CA LEU A 201 -2.80 -22.40 -10.97
C LEU A 201 -1.79 -22.09 -9.86
N ILE A 202 -1.24 -23.11 -9.22
CA ILE A 202 -0.08 -22.95 -8.36
C ILE A 202 1.14 -22.80 -9.24
N LEU A 203 1.83 -21.66 -9.14
CA LEU A 203 3.05 -21.38 -9.87
C LEU A 203 4.24 -22.13 -9.27
N GLY A 204 4.28 -22.20 -7.94
CA GLY A 204 5.34 -22.90 -7.23
C GLY A 204 5.26 -22.76 -5.71
N TYR A 205 6.28 -23.30 -5.07
CA TYR A 205 6.44 -23.42 -3.63
C TYR A 205 7.66 -22.61 -3.16
N ASP A 206 7.43 -21.59 -2.33
CA ASP A 206 8.46 -20.82 -1.65
C ASP A 206 8.74 -21.49 -0.30
N LEU A 207 9.84 -22.26 -0.27
CA LEU A 207 9.99 -23.33 0.71
C LEU A 207 10.18 -22.86 2.14
N ILE A 208 10.92 -21.77 2.36
CA ILE A 208 11.17 -21.19 3.69
C ILE A 208 11.42 -19.70 3.53
N ASN A 209 10.53 -18.87 4.05
CA ASN A 209 10.67 -17.41 4.05
C ASN A 209 11.82 -16.94 4.95
N GLU A 210 12.68 -16.09 4.43
CA GLU A 210 13.71 -15.31 5.16
C GLU A 210 14.48 -16.08 6.24
N PRO A 211 15.15 -17.17 5.88
CA PRO A 211 15.95 -17.90 6.85
C PRO A 211 17.11 -17.03 7.38
N VAL A 212 17.30 -17.05 8.72
CA VAL A 212 18.45 -16.43 9.38
C VAL A 212 19.08 -17.46 10.32
N LEU A 213 20.14 -18.08 9.84
CA LEU A 213 20.84 -19.10 10.62
C LEU A 213 21.59 -18.46 11.77
N PRO A 214 21.47 -18.99 13.00
CA PRO A 214 22.35 -18.61 14.10
C PRO A 214 23.82 -18.80 13.74
N SER A 215 24.71 -17.94 14.21
CA SER A 215 26.13 -18.00 13.91
C SER A 215 26.84 -19.30 14.36
N SER A 216 26.19 -20.10 15.20
CA SER A 216 26.67 -21.42 15.63
C SER A 216 26.30 -22.56 14.66
N VAL A 217 25.45 -22.29 13.68
CA VAL A 217 24.95 -23.26 12.70
C VAL A 217 25.73 -23.08 11.38
N PRO A 218 26.30 -24.13 10.80
CA PRO A 218 26.95 -24.05 9.50
C PRO A 218 26.02 -23.62 8.39
N GLY A 219 26.47 -22.80 7.43
CA GLY A 219 25.68 -22.40 6.27
C GLY A 219 25.21 -23.58 5.43
N ASP A 220 26.00 -24.67 5.37
CA ASP A 220 25.66 -25.90 4.66
C ASP A 220 24.38 -26.58 5.16
N ASP A 221 23.96 -26.31 6.41
CA ASP A 221 22.71 -26.87 6.97
C ASP A 221 21.48 -26.30 6.24
N LEU A 222 21.54 -25.04 5.76
CA LEU A 222 20.50 -24.46 4.91
C LEU A 222 20.34 -25.27 3.61
N ARG A 223 21.45 -25.49 2.92
CA ARG A 223 21.46 -26.30 1.70
C ARG A 223 20.97 -27.72 1.95
N ALA A 224 21.42 -28.35 3.03
CA ALA A 224 21.03 -29.72 3.37
C ALA A 224 19.52 -29.85 3.54
N LEU A 225 18.89 -28.89 4.21
CA LEU A 225 17.42 -28.88 4.37
C LEU A 225 16.71 -28.65 3.02
N TYR A 226 17.17 -27.69 2.21
CA TYR A 226 16.56 -27.45 0.89
C TYR A 226 16.66 -28.66 -0.05
N VAL A 227 17.82 -29.32 -0.11
CA VAL A 227 17.97 -30.56 -0.88
C VAL A 227 17.02 -31.64 -0.41
N ARG A 228 16.92 -31.84 0.93
CA ARG A 228 15.97 -32.79 1.52
C ARG A 228 14.52 -32.47 1.18
N LEU A 229 14.12 -31.19 1.20
CA LEU A 229 12.78 -30.75 0.81
C LEU A 229 12.53 -30.99 -0.68
N ALA A 230 13.46 -30.58 -1.54
CA ALA A 230 13.35 -30.77 -2.98
C ALA A 230 13.22 -32.27 -3.33
N ASP A 231 14.10 -33.12 -2.81
CA ASP A 231 14.05 -34.57 -3.05
C ASP A 231 12.68 -35.15 -2.64
N ALA A 232 12.18 -34.78 -1.45
CA ALA A 232 10.91 -35.27 -0.95
C ALA A 232 9.70 -34.77 -1.75
N ILE A 233 9.69 -33.49 -2.17
CA ILE A 233 8.64 -32.93 -3.03
C ILE A 233 8.67 -33.62 -4.40
N ARG A 234 9.83 -33.82 -5.00
CA ARG A 234 9.96 -34.41 -6.34
C ARG A 234 9.50 -35.87 -6.43
N GLU A 235 9.45 -36.60 -5.31
CA GLU A 235 8.84 -37.93 -5.27
C GLU A 235 7.33 -37.91 -5.60
N VAL A 236 6.63 -36.81 -5.32
CA VAL A 236 5.17 -36.67 -5.48
C VAL A 236 4.77 -35.59 -6.48
N ASP A 237 5.59 -34.57 -6.68
CA ASP A 237 5.34 -33.44 -7.58
C ASP A 237 6.58 -33.08 -8.42
N PRO A 238 6.65 -33.54 -9.65
CA PRO A 238 7.75 -33.21 -10.57
C PRO A 238 7.58 -31.85 -11.29
N ASN A 239 6.45 -31.13 -11.08
CA ASN A 239 6.01 -30.07 -11.97
C ASN A 239 6.32 -28.67 -11.48
N HIS A 240 5.99 -28.35 -10.21
CA HIS A 240 6.00 -26.99 -9.70
C HIS A 240 7.42 -26.43 -9.49
N ILE A 241 7.55 -25.12 -9.69
CA ILE A 241 8.78 -24.38 -9.39
C ILE A 241 9.04 -24.42 -7.88
N LEU A 242 10.32 -24.61 -7.50
CA LEU A 242 10.77 -24.44 -6.12
C LEU A 242 11.49 -23.09 -6.00
N PHE A 243 10.90 -22.18 -5.25
CA PHE A 243 11.53 -20.91 -4.89
C PHE A 243 12.39 -21.12 -3.65
N ILE A 244 13.65 -20.69 -3.76
CA ILE A 244 14.70 -20.98 -2.77
C ILE A 244 15.28 -19.65 -2.29
N GLU A 245 15.06 -19.34 -1.04
CA GLU A 245 15.55 -18.12 -0.43
C GLU A 245 16.96 -18.28 0.18
N GLY A 246 17.77 -17.24 0.05
CA GLY A 246 19.09 -17.18 0.66
C GLY A 246 19.03 -16.96 2.17
N ASN A 247 20.14 -17.25 2.87
CA ASN A 247 20.32 -16.87 4.27
C ASN A 247 20.25 -15.34 4.45
N TYR A 248 20.12 -14.90 5.70
CA TYR A 248 20.09 -13.49 6.08
C TYR A 248 19.04 -12.68 5.32
N TYR A 249 17.76 -13.05 5.56
CA TYR A 249 16.58 -12.40 4.95
C TYR A 249 16.62 -12.45 3.42
N ALA A 250 16.81 -13.64 2.86
CA ALA A 250 16.86 -13.88 1.41
C ALA A 250 17.89 -13.02 0.65
N THR A 251 19.04 -12.70 1.27
CA THR A 251 20.08 -11.85 0.64
C THR A 251 21.42 -12.55 0.42
N ASP A 252 21.74 -13.62 1.16
CA ASP A 252 23.00 -14.34 1.06
C ASP A 252 22.80 -15.75 0.49
N PHE A 253 23.23 -15.96 -0.74
CA PHE A 253 23.11 -17.21 -1.48
C PHE A 253 24.41 -18.05 -1.46
N SER A 254 25.40 -17.68 -0.68
CA SER A 254 26.72 -18.32 -0.71
C SER A 254 26.72 -19.80 -0.33
N ALA A 255 25.77 -20.24 0.50
CA ALA A 255 25.62 -21.64 0.89
C ALA A 255 24.81 -22.50 -0.11
N ILE A 256 24.10 -21.85 -1.03
CA ILE A 256 23.18 -22.50 -1.99
C ILE A 256 23.49 -22.11 -3.44
N ASP A 257 24.72 -21.69 -3.72
CA ASP A 257 25.16 -21.18 -5.02
C ASP A 257 25.42 -22.29 -6.09
N GLU A 258 25.22 -23.56 -5.73
CA GLU A 258 25.20 -24.69 -6.65
C GLU A 258 23.76 -25.21 -6.79
N PRO A 259 23.20 -25.29 -8.03
CA PRO A 259 21.87 -25.83 -8.26
C PRO A 259 21.72 -27.27 -7.77
N PHE A 260 20.53 -27.61 -7.27
CA PHE A 260 20.20 -28.96 -6.77
C PHE A 260 18.84 -29.47 -7.27
N ASP A 261 18.10 -28.65 -8.02
CA ASP A 261 16.85 -29.04 -8.67
C ASP A 261 16.76 -28.36 -10.05
N GLU A 262 16.09 -29.01 -11.01
CA GLU A 262 16.04 -28.56 -12.41
C GLU A 262 15.10 -27.37 -12.63
N THR A 263 14.11 -27.17 -11.74
CA THR A 263 13.12 -26.09 -11.85
C THR A 263 13.14 -25.15 -10.64
N MET A 264 14.30 -25.06 -9.97
CA MET A 264 14.46 -24.09 -8.87
C MET A 264 14.65 -22.66 -9.38
N VAL A 265 14.26 -21.68 -8.54
CA VAL A 265 14.41 -20.25 -8.75
C VAL A 265 15.01 -19.65 -7.49
N TYR A 266 16.01 -18.81 -7.59
CA TYR A 266 16.50 -18.06 -6.45
C TYR A 266 15.54 -16.90 -6.14
N ALA A 267 14.83 -16.98 -5.02
CA ALA A 267 13.98 -15.94 -4.48
C ALA A 267 14.81 -15.03 -3.57
N PHE A 268 14.85 -13.74 -3.86
CA PHE A 268 15.60 -12.77 -3.06
C PHE A 268 14.70 -11.62 -2.63
N HIS A 269 15.02 -11.00 -1.48
CA HIS A 269 14.29 -9.86 -0.94
C HIS A 269 15.13 -8.58 -0.99
N ARG A 270 14.48 -7.44 -1.29
CA ARG A 270 15.16 -6.14 -1.34
C ARG A 270 14.25 -5.03 -0.82
N TYR A 271 14.68 -4.43 0.24
CA TYR A 271 14.07 -3.26 0.86
C TYR A 271 15.12 -2.14 0.97
N TRP A 272 14.82 -1.00 1.38
CA TRP A 272 15.65 0.16 1.80
C TRP A 272 17.10 0.22 1.25
N SER A 273 17.33 -0.32 0.08
CA SER A 273 18.61 -0.30 -0.63
C SER A 273 18.51 0.55 -1.89
N ALA A 274 19.64 0.95 -2.48
CA ALA A 274 19.59 1.67 -3.74
C ALA A 274 18.94 0.82 -4.85
N PRO A 275 17.87 1.30 -5.53
CA PRO A 275 17.18 0.57 -6.58
C PRO A 275 17.94 0.67 -7.90
N THR A 276 19.11 0.04 -7.97
CA THR A 276 20.05 0.10 -9.11
C THR A 276 20.55 -1.29 -9.49
N VAL A 277 20.98 -1.47 -10.74
CA VAL A 277 21.61 -2.71 -11.22
C VAL A 277 22.81 -3.07 -10.35
N ALA A 278 23.64 -2.09 -9.94
CA ALA A 278 24.77 -2.34 -9.06
C ALA A 278 24.36 -2.95 -7.72
N GLY A 279 23.17 -2.61 -7.22
CA GLY A 279 22.63 -3.16 -5.98
C GLY A 279 22.27 -4.65 -6.05
N ILE A 280 22.03 -5.18 -7.26
CA ILE A 280 21.67 -6.59 -7.51
C ILE A 280 22.73 -7.32 -8.36
N GLN A 281 23.87 -6.69 -8.66
CA GLN A 281 24.88 -7.27 -9.56
C GLN A 281 25.35 -8.66 -9.11
N TYR A 282 25.56 -8.87 -7.80
CA TYR A 282 25.96 -10.18 -7.27
C TYR A 282 24.94 -11.30 -7.53
N LEU A 283 23.65 -10.97 -7.64
CA LEU A 283 22.58 -11.91 -8.02
C LEU A 283 22.61 -12.18 -9.53
N LEU A 284 22.84 -11.14 -10.35
CA LEU A 284 23.00 -11.32 -11.79
C LEU A 284 24.21 -12.21 -12.11
N ASP A 285 25.33 -12.02 -11.38
CA ASP A 285 26.53 -12.86 -11.49
C ASP A 285 26.23 -14.30 -11.01
N LEU A 286 25.39 -14.49 -9.98
CA LEU A 286 24.92 -15.81 -9.53
C LEU A 286 24.13 -16.49 -10.63
N ARG A 287 23.13 -15.81 -11.22
CA ARG A 287 22.33 -16.34 -12.35
C ARG A 287 23.21 -16.71 -13.55
N GLU A 288 24.15 -15.84 -13.95
CA GLU A 288 25.06 -16.11 -15.07
C GLU A 288 25.90 -17.37 -14.83
N ARG A 289 26.35 -17.58 -13.58
CA ARG A 289 27.19 -18.73 -13.20
C ARG A 289 26.38 -20.03 -13.11
N THR A 290 25.15 -19.98 -12.62
CA THR A 290 24.36 -21.16 -12.28
C THR A 290 23.32 -21.53 -13.34
N GLY A 291 22.87 -20.57 -14.15
CA GLY A 291 21.74 -20.74 -15.06
C GLY A 291 20.37 -20.75 -14.36
N VAL A 292 20.31 -20.56 -13.04
CA VAL A 292 19.07 -20.54 -12.26
C VAL A 292 18.42 -19.16 -12.34
N PRO A 293 17.11 -19.05 -12.62
CA PRO A 293 16.40 -17.78 -12.64
C PRO A 293 16.41 -17.06 -11.28
N LEU A 294 16.19 -15.75 -11.35
CA LEU A 294 15.99 -14.89 -10.18
C LEU A 294 14.53 -14.44 -10.10
N TRP A 295 14.02 -14.32 -8.89
CA TRP A 295 12.73 -13.72 -8.60
C TRP A 295 12.85 -12.82 -7.37
N LEU A 296 12.34 -11.59 -7.47
CA LEU A 296 12.27 -10.65 -6.34
C LEU A 296 11.04 -11.00 -5.51
N GLY A 297 11.22 -11.94 -4.57
CA GLY A 297 10.16 -12.57 -3.77
C GLY A 297 9.45 -11.64 -2.81
N GLU A 298 10.19 -10.65 -2.28
CA GLU A 298 9.61 -9.55 -1.53
C GLU A 298 10.35 -8.24 -1.77
N THR A 299 9.56 -7.18 -1.87
CA THR A 299 10.05 -5.80 -1.96
C THR A 299 8.92 -4.83 -1.62
N GLY A 300 9.27 -3.58 -1.32
CA GLY A 300 8.28 -2.55 -0.95
C GLY A 300 8.79 -1.65 0.18
N GLU A 301 7.89 -1.24 1.08
CA GLU A 301 8.18 -0.45 2.29
C GLU A 301 9.06 0.79 2.02
N ASN A 302 8.83 1.45 0.89
CA ASN A 302 9.55 2.63 0.46
C ASN A 302 8.61 3.58 -0.29
N SER A 303 9.12 4.63 -0.92
CA SER A 303 8.33 5.59 -1.68
C SER A 303 8.04 5.12 -3.12
N ASN A 304 7.06 5.72 -3.76
CA ASN A 304 6.67 5.43 -5.14
C ASN A 304 7.80 5.57 -6.16
N PRO A 305 8.69 6.61 -6.10
CA PRO A 305 9.84 6.67 -7.01
C PRO A 305 10.82 5.51 -6.81
N TRP A 306 11.01 5.06 -5.56
CA TRP A 306 11.79 3.85 -5.30
C TRP A 306 11.12 2.60 -5.90
N PHE A 307 9.80 2.50 -5.78
CA PHE A 307 9.02 1.41 -6.36
C PHE A 307 9.20 1.34 -7.88
N TYR A 308 9.02 2.47 -8.56
CA TYR A 308 9.21 2.56 -10.00
C TYR A 308 10.63 2.20 -10.43
N ALA A 309 11.64 2.69 -9.73
CA ALA A 309 13.03 2.39 -10.01
C ALA A 309 13.37 0.90 -9.79
N MET A 310 12.92 0.28 -8.67
CA MET A 310 13.16 -1.13 -8.38
C MET A 310 12.44 -2.04 -9.39
N ARG A 311 11.17 -1.75 -9.71
CA ARG A 311 10.44 -2.45 -10.78
C ARG A 311 11.20 -2.39 -12.09
N THR A 312 11.64 -1.19 -12.49
CA THR A 312 12.37 -0.98 -13.75
C THR A 312 13.66 -1.78 -13.79
N VAL A 313 14.41 -1.82 -12.69
CA VAL A 313 15.65 -2.62 -12.57
C VAL A 313 15.33 -4.11 -12.69
N ALA A 314 14.31 -4.61 -12.01
CA ALA A 314 13.91 -6.02 -12.06
C ALA A 314 13.49 -6.43 -13.47
N GLU A 315 12.52 -5.73 -14.05
CA GLU A 315 11.95 -6.05 -15.38
C GLU A 315 12.98 -5.93 -16.52
N ALA A 316 13.86 -4.92 -16.48
CA ALA A 316 14.95 -4.75 -17.46
C ALA A 316 15.97 -5.90 -17.43
N ASN A 317 16.02 -6.67 -16.34
CA ASN A 317 16.86 -7.85 -16.20
C ASN A 317 16.08 -9.16 -16.30
N GLY A 318 14.81 -9.12 -16.72
CA GLY A 318 13.95 -10.30 -16.82
C GLY A 318 13.64 -10.96 -15.49
N ILE A 319 13.56 -10.17 -14.41
CA ILE A 319 13.28 -10.64 -13.05
C ILE A 319 11.83 -10.30 -12.72
N GLY A 320 11.01 -11.30 -12.43
CA GLY A 320 9.68 -11.13 -11.87
C GLY A 320 9.75 -10.62 -10.44
N TRP A 321 8.65 -10.04 -9.95
CA TRP A 321 8.62 -9.44 -8.63
C TRP A 321 7.29 -9.67 -7.90
N ASN A 322 7.34 -9.63 -6.57
CA ASN A 322 6.20 -9.70 -5.69
C ASN A 322 6.27 -8.57 -4.65
N TRP A 323 5.28 -7.68 -4.67
CA TRP A 323 5.25 -6.50 -3.80
C TRP A 323 4.68 -6.84 -2.42
N TRP A 324 5.31 -6.38 -1.37
CA TRP A 324 4.83 -6.48 0.00
C TRP A 324 4.19 -5.18 0.43
N THR A 325 2.90 -5.15 0.69
CA THR A 325 1.81 -6.09 0.63
C THR A 325 0.57 -5.41 0.01
N HIS A 326 -0.53 -6.15 -0.26
CA HIS A 326 -1.71 -5.57 -0.89
C HIS A 326 -2.45 -4.56 -0.01
N LYS A 327 -2.45 -4.70 1.33
CA LYS A 327 -3.04 -3.75 2.29
C LYS A 327 -2.45 -3.86 3.70
N LYS A 328 -2.49 -2.74 4.43
CA LYS A 328 -2.13 -2.62 5.85
C LYS A 328 -3.00 -1.55 6.51
N ILE A 329 -3.02 -1.52 7.85
CA ILE A 329 -3.69 -0.47 8.61
C ILE A 329 -2.86 0.83 8.50
N GLU A 330 -3.55 1.98 8.27
CA GLU A 330 -2.96 3.33 8.22
C GLU A 330 -1.63 3.43 7.45
N THR A 331 -1.55 2.79 6.28
CA THR A 331 -0.34 2.78 5.45
C THR A 331 -0.44 3.76 4.28
N ILE A 332 0.71 4.23 3.80
CA ILE A 332 0.83 4.95 2.53
C ILE A 332 1.50 4.10 1.44
N SER A 333 2.20 3.01 1.81
CA SER A 333 3.07 2.22 0.92
C SER A 333 2.42 0.96 0.32
N ALA A 334 1.15 0.67 0.64
CA ALA A 334 0.39 -0.40 0.01
C ALA A 334 -0.70 0.14 -0.91
N PRO A 335 -1.17 -0.61 -1.92
CA PRO A 335 -2.27 -0.19 -2.79
C PRO A 335 -3.57 0.15 -2.06
N ALA A 336 -3.79 -0.47 -0.90
CA ALA A 336 -4.94 -0.20 -0.04
C ALA A 336 -4.51 0.06 1.41
N SER A 337 -5.06 1.10 2.00
CA SER A 337 -4.86 1.50 3.39
C SER A 337 -6.15 1.29 4.19
N VAL A 338 -6.07 0.52 5.25
CA VAL A 338 -7.21 0.27 6.15
C VAL A 338 -7.25 1.39 7.20
N PRO A 339 -8.32 2.19 7.29
CA PRO A 339 -8.40 3.23 8.30
C PRO A 339 -8.58 2.65 9.71
N PHE A 340 -8.18 3.39 10.73
CA PHE A 340 -8.53 3.04 12.10
C PHE A 340 -10.05 3.03 12.27
N ALA A 341 -10.58 1.91 12.72
CA ALA A 341 -11.97 1.82 13.15
C ALA A 341 -12.19 2.54 14.50
N PRO A 342 -13.43 2.93 14.82
CA PRO A 342 -13.74 3.58 16.10
C PRO A 342 -13.20 2.79 17.29
N GLY A 343 -12.41 3.48 18.13
CA GLY A 343 -11.80 2.92 19.34
C GLY A 343 -10.47 2.19 19.13
N TYR A 344 -10.08 1.83 17.91
CA TYR A 344 -8.83 1.07 17.68
C TYR A 344 -7.57 1.90 18.01
N GLU A 345 -7.58 3.20 17.71
CA GLU A 345 -6.47 4.10 18.09
C GLU A 345 -6.20 4.12 19.59
N ALA A 346 -7.24 3.97 20.41
CA ALA A 346 -7.08 3.88 21.86
C ALA A 346 -6.38 2.59 22.30
N LEU A 347 -6.59 1.47 21.58
CA LEU A 347 -5.85 0.22 21.78
C LEU A 347 -4.38 0.39 21.38
N VAL A 348 -4.13 1.00 20.22
CA VAL A 348 -2.76 1.29 19.74
C VAL A 348 -2.00 2.11 20.77
N ARG A 349 -2.61 3.17 21.30
CA ARG A 349 -2.00 4.00 22.36
C ARG A 349 -1.75 3.21 23.64
N TYR A 350 -2.67 2.34 24.04
CA TYR A 350 -2.48 1.47 25.19
C TYR A 350 -1.27 0.54 25.00
N TRP A 351 -1.18 -0.15 23.87
CA TRP A 351 -0.04 -1.04 23.58
C TRP A 351 1.31 -0.31 23.49
N ARG A 352 1.30 0.97 23.13
CA ARG A 352 2.50 1.84 23.16
C ARG A 352 2.82 2.41 24.54
N GLY A 353 1.98 2.15 25.56
CA GLY A 353 2.15 2.75 26.89
C GLY A 353 1.77 4.23 26.97
N GLU A 354 1.07 4.77 25.98
CA GLU A 354 0.68 6.17 25.85
C GLU A 354 -0.76 6.45 26.35
N GLY A 355 -1.50 5.40 26.69
CA GLY A 355 -2.90 5.49 27.11
C GLY A 355 -3.29 4.50 28.22
N PRO A 356 -4.43 4.71 28.87
CA PRO A 356 -4.93 3.78 29.89
C PRO A 356 -5.38 2.46 29.26
N ARG A 357 -5.33 1.36 30.03
CA ARG A 357 -5.91 0.08 29.61
C ARG A 357 -7.42 0.25 29.40
N PRO A 358 -7.95 -0.12 28.22
CA PRO A 358 -9.38 -0.08 27.96
C PRO A 358 -10.11 -1.16 28.76
N SER A 359 -11.45 -1.00 28.96
CA SER A 359 -12.28 -2.08 29.45
C SER A 359 -12.35 -3.21 28.41
N ALA A 360 -12.59 -4.46 28.86
CA ALA A 360 -12.73 -5.61 27.94
C ALA A 360 -13.84 -5.39 26.90
N GLU A 361 -14.97 -4.79 27.31
CA GLU A 361 -16.06 -4.44 26.39
C GLU A 361 -15.62 -3.44 25.30
N ALA A 362 -14.93 -2.35 25.70
CA ALA A 362 -14.43 -1.34 24.76
C ALA A 362 -13.35 -1.93 23.83
N ALA A 363 -12.43 -2.74 24.36
CA ALA A 363 -11.41 -3.41 23.58
C ALA A 363 -12.02 -4.38 22.56
N ARG A 364 -12.99 -5.21 22.98
CA ARG A 364 -13.73 -6.10 22.11
C ARG A 364 -14.43 -5.33 20.98
N ALA A 365 -15.18 -4.30 21.32
CA ALA A 365 -15.89 -3.48 20.32
C ALA A 365 -14.91 -2.88 19.28
N ALA A 366 -13.77 -2.35 19.72
CA ALA A 366 -12.75 -1.76 18.84
C ALA A 366 -12.08 -2.80 17.95
N LEU A 367 -11.69 -3.96 18.49
CA LEU A 367 -11.08 -5.06 17.74
C LEU A 367 -12.02 -5.59 16.65
N PHE A 368 -13.30 -5.86 16.99
CA PHE A 368 -14.27 -6.35 16.02
C PHE A 368 -14.61 -5.31 14.95
N ALA A 369 -14.68 -4.01 15.33
CA ALA A 369 -14.83 -2.94 14.37
C ALA A 369 -13.63 -2.85 13.40
N GLN A 370 -12.41 -3.01 13.91
CA GLN A 370 -11.19 -3.01 13.09
C GLN A 370 -11.14 -4.23 12.17
N ALA A 371 -11.49 -5.42 12.66
CA ALA A 371 -11.60 -6.60 11.81
C ALA A 371 -12.59 -6.38 10.66
N GLY A 372 -13.75 -5.74 10.93
CA GLY A 372 -14.71 -5.37 9.88
C GLY A 372 -14.20 -4.28 8.92
N ALA A 373 -13.29 -3.40 9.35
CA ALA A 373 -12.68 -2.37 8.51
C ALA A 373 -11.63 -2.92 7.52
N LEU A 374 -11.15 -4.15 7.72
CA LEU A 374 -10.20 -4.81 6.84
C LEU A 374 -10.78 -5.17 5.47
N ALA A 375 -12.10 -5.13 5.30
CA ALA A 375 -12.74 -5.42 4.01
C ALA A 375 -12.24 -4.44 2.93
N ILE A 376 -11.83 -4.98 1.78
CA ILE A 376 -11.18 -4.22 0.71
C ILE A 376 -12.01 -3.04 0.18
N ASP A 377 -13.34 -3.14 0.22
CA ASP A 377 -14.26 -2.07 -0.17
C ASP A 377 -14.37 -0.92 0.86
N ARG A 378 -13.76 -1.08 2.04
CA ARG A 378 -13.69 -0.07 3.10
C ARG A 378 -12.33 0.63 3.20
N THR A 379 -11.40 0.24 2.36
CA THR A 379 -10.04 0.78 2.38
C THR A 379 -9.90 2.03 1.52
N ASP A 380 -8.96 2.90 1.91
CA ASP A 380 -8.52 4.03 1.08
C ASP A 380 -7.56 3.54 0.00
N ARG A 381 -7.84 3.88 -1.26
CA ARG A 381 -6.98 3.53 -2.38
C ARG A 381 -5.78 4.46 -2.48
N ARG A 382 -4.63 3.89 -2.83
CA ARG A 382 -3.37 4.62 -3.04
C ARG A 382 -2.97 4.59 -4.51
N PRO A 383 -3.56 5.45 -5.37
CA PRO A 383 -3.33 5.39 -6.82
C PRO A 383 -1.87 5.64 -7.21
N GLY A 384 -1.10 6.37 -6.42
CA GLY A 384 0.32 6.60 -6.66
C GLY A 384 1.15 5.33 -6.57
N VAL A 385 0.81 4.40 -5.65
CA VAL A 385 1.47 3.09 -5.55
C VAL A 385 1.24 2.29 -6.83
N LEU A 386 -0.01 2.21 -7.29
CA LEU A 386 -0.35 1.48 -8.51
C LEU A 386 0.27 2.13 -9.76
N ALA A 387 0.32 3.46 -9.82
CA ALA A 387 0.97 4.17 -10.91
C ALA A 387 2.47 3.83 -10.99
N ALA A 388 3.17 3.83 -9.85
CA ALA A 388 4.59 3.46 -9.81
C ALA A 388 4.85 2.01 -10.24
N LEU A 389 3.90 1.09 -9.99
CA LEU A 389 4.05 -0.33 -10.31
C LEU A 389 3.60 -0.71 -11.72
N PHE A 390 2.64 0.01 -12.31
CA PHE A 390 2.00 -0.42 -13.56
C PHE A 390 1.95 0.64 -14.67
N ASP A 391 2.22 1.94 -14.36
CA ASP A 391 2.26 2.96 -15.40
C ASP A 391 3.67 3.07 -15.98
N ASP A 392 3.84 2.69 -17.24
CA ASP A 392 5.13 2.76 -17.95
C ASP A 392 5.58 4.21 -18.20
N GLU A 393 4.65 5.17 -18.16
CA GLU A 393 4.95 6.59 -18.32
C GLU A 393 5.19 7.31 -16.98
N PHE A 394 5.11 6.62 -15.84
CA PHE A 394 5.29 7.21 -14.50
C PHE A 394 6.58 8.02 -14.38
N GLY A 395 7.68 7.54 -14.95
CA GLY A 395 8.99 8.22 -14.96
C GLY A 395 9.14 9.33 -15.98
N THR A 396 8.15 9.62 -16.82
CA THR A 396 8.28 10.58 -17.93
C THR A 396 7.13 11.58 -18.03
N THR A 397 5.95 11.24 -17.51
CA THR A 397 4.72 12.02 -17.73
C THR A 397 3.99 12.26 -16.40
N ALA A 398 3.84 13.53 -16.01
CA ALA A 398 3.01 13.90 -14.87
C ALA A 398 1.52 13.78 -15.22
N ARG A 399 0.70 13.31 -14.28
CA ARG A 399 -0.75 13.17 -14.43
C ARG A 399 -1.49 13.76 -13.23
N PRO A 400 -2.66 14.38 -13.42
CA PRO A 400 -3.42 14.95 -12.30
C PRO A 400 -3.72 13.92 -11.21
N PHE A 401 -3.34 14.21 -9.96
CA PHE A 401 -3.78 13.41 -8.81
C PHE A 401 -5.29 13.61 -8.54
N ARG A 402 -5.78 14.83 -8.75
CA ARG A 402 -7.19 15.22 -8.62
C ARG A 402 -7.53 16.24 -9.70
N ALA A 403 -8.79 16.30 -10.08
CA ALA A 403 -9.28 17.40 -10.90
C ALA A 403 -9.21 18.71 -10.11
N LEU A 404 -8.41 19.66 -10.59
CA LEU A 404 -8.19 20.97 -9.97
C LEU A 404 -8.70 22.06 -10.91
N THR A 405 -9.42 23.02 -10.39
CA THR A 405 -10.02 24.13 -11.18
C THR A 405 -9.59 25.49 -10.66
N VAL A 406 -9.44 26.46 -11.57
CA VAL A 406 -9.15 27.86 -11.29
C VAL A 406 -10.27 28.71 -11.93
N PRO A 407 -10.94 29.59 -11.14
CA PRO A 407 -10.71 29.91 -9.73
C PRO A 407 -11.07 28.75 -8.78
N GLY A 408 -10.39 28.68 -7.62
CA GLY A 408 -10.60 27.63 -6.65
C GLY A 408 -9.48 27.51 -5.63
N THR A 409 -9.64 26.60 -4.68
CA THR A 409 -8.63 26.29 -3.65
C THR A 409 -8.02 24.93 -3.91
N ILE A 410 -6.71 24.86 -4.01
CA ILE A 410 -5.88 23.69 -4.27
C ILE A 410 -5.18 23.28 -2.97
N PRO A 411 -5.48 22.12 -2.37
CA PRO A 411 -4.64 21.54 -1.32
C PRO A 411 -3.26 21.22 -1.89
N LEU A 412 -2.19 21.72 -1.28
CA LEU A 412 -0.84 21.59 -1.87
C LEU A 412 -0.26 20.18 -1.77
N VAL A 413 -0.91 19.28 -1.04
CA VAL A 413 -0.65 17.83 -1.10
C VAL A 413 -1.30 17.14 -2.31
N HIS A 414 -2.07 17.87 -3.15
CA HIS A 414 -2.68 17.35 -4.37
C HIS A 414 -1.84 17.63 -5.64
N TYR A 415 -0.52 17.73 -5.50
CA TYR A 415 0.39 17.78 -6.66
C TYR A 415 0.22 16.54 -7.53
N ASP A 416 0.61 16.63 -8.79
CA ASP A 416 0.41 15.59 -9.80
C ASP A 416 1.05 14.24 -9.42
N LEU A 417 0.61 13.16 -10.04
CA LEU A 417 1.23 11.83 -10.02
C LEU A 417 2.39 11.81 -11.02
N GLY A 418 3.44 11.10 -10.69
CA GLY A 418 4.64 10.91 -11.50
C GLY A 418 5.88 10.79 -10.64
N ASP A 419 7.02 10.53 -11.26
CA ASP A 419 8.28 10.32 -10.59
C ASP A 419 8.93 11.63 -10.12
N GLN A 420 9.98 11.51 -9.33
CA GLN A 420 10.95 12.54 -8.96
C GLN A 420 11.48 13.26 -10.21
N GLY A 421 11.43 14.59 -10.22
CA GLY A 421 11.79 15.41 -11.36
C GLY A 421 10.72 15.54 -12.47
N VAL A 422 9.62 14.77 -12.37
CA VAL A 422 8.50 14.79 -13.31
C VAL A 422 7.30 15.52 -12.72
N ALA A 423 6.71 15.03 -11.65
CA ALA A 423 5.56 15.64 -10.97
C ALA A 423 5.96 16.54 -9.79
N TYR A 424 7.10 16.31 -9.23
CA TYR A 424 7.68 17.07 -8.11
C TYR A 424 9.20 16.91 -8.11
N SER A 425 9.88 17.70 -7.28
CA SER A 425 11.29 17.50 -6.92
C SER A 425 11.42 17.63 -5.41
N ASP A 426 11.99 16.62 -4.78
CA ASP A 426 12.25 16.55 -3.36
C ASP A 426 13.72 16.16 -3.11
N ALA A 427 14.30 16.60 -1.99
CA ALA A 427 15.70 16.37 -1.68
C ALA A 427 15.99 14.91 -1.29
N THR A 428 15.01 14.21 -0.71
CA THR A 428 15.13 12.84 -0.20
C THR A 428 13.99 11.94 -0.65
N PRO A 429 13.87 11.65 -1.97
CA PRO A 429 12.69 11.01 -2.54
C PRO A 429 12.50 9.54 -2.15
N TRP A 430 13.50 8.87 -1.56
CA TRP A 430 13.41 7.48 -1.09
C TRP A 430 14.34 7.18 0.07
N ALA A 431 14.01 6.10 0.80
CA ALA A 431 14.85 5.57 1.87
C ALA A 431 15.90 4.62 1.33
N VAL A 432 17.14 4.81 1.78
CA VAL A 432 18.25 3.86 1.66
C VAL A 432 18.84 3.62 3.05
N SER A 433 19.53 2.51 3.28
CA SER A 433 20.18 2.18 4.56
C SER A 433 19.26 1.74 5.72
N GLY A 434 18.15 1.09 5.44
CA GLY A 434 17.37 0.38 6.46
C GLY A 434 16.53 1.26 7.40
N THR A 435 16.23 2.50 7.01
CA THR A 435 15.32 3.36 7.77
C THR A 435 13.95 3.41 7.08
N PRO A 436 12.96 2.64 7.56
CA PRO A 436 11.63 2.67 6.99
C PRO A 436 11.02 4.08 7.02
N GLY A 437 10.38 4.49 5.92
CA GLY A 437 9.62 5.75 5.85
C GLY A 437 10.44 7.02 5.74
N SER A 438 11.77 6.95 5.51
CA SER A 438 12.60 8.14 5.31
C SER A 438 12.40 8.81 3.94
N GLY A 439 11.67 8.19 3.01
CA GLY A 439 11.31 8.75 1.72
C GLY A 439 10.06 9.65 1.74
N ASN A 440 9.48 9.89 2.90
CA ASN A 440 8.41 10.86 3.16
C ASN A 440 8.44 11.12 4.66
N THR A 441 9.10 12.18 5.09
CA THR A 441 9.12 12.58 6.50
C THR A 441 7.69 12.97 6.92
N GLY A 442 7.23 12.47 8.05
CA GLY A 442 5.82 12.57 8.45
C GLY A 442 4.96 11.39 8.02
N GLY A 443 5.26 10.72 6.91
CA GLY A 443 4.64 9.45 6.50
C GLY A 443 3.13 9.49 6.32
N GLN A 444 2.58 10.61 5.82
CA GLN A 444 1.14 10.83 5.73
C GLN A 444 0.67 11.00 4.30
N TYR A 445 -0.59 10.63 4.04
CA TYR A 445 -1.42 10.94 2.88
C TYR A 445 -0.97 10.36 1.55
N ARG A 446 0.29 10.58 1.08
CA ARG A 446 0.84 10.07 -0.19
C ARG A 446 2.18 9.37 0.05
N ASN A 447 2.50 8.39 -0.78
CA ASN A 447 3.74 7.61 -0.72
C ASN A 447 4.82 8.12 -1.69
N ASP A 448 4.67 9.33 -2.19
CA ASP A 448 5.71 9.97 -2.99
C ASP A 448 6.85 10.46 -2.08
N GLY A 449 7.99 10.86 -2.61
CA GLY A 449 9.10 11.32 -1.80
C GLY A 449 8.89 12.67 -1.10
N VAL A 450 7.75 13.32 -1.32
CA VAL A 450 7.42 14.62 -0.71
C VAL A 450 7.00 14.44 0.74
N ASP A 451 7.54 15.25 1.62
CA ASP A 451 7.30 15.25 3.05
C ASP A 451 5.94 15.81 3.42
N ILE A 452 5.10 15.00 4.07
CA ILE A 452 3.71 15.37 4.39
C ILE A 452 3.37 15.02 5.84
N GLU A 453 2.77 15.98 6.54
CA GLU A 453 2.26 15.79 7.90
C GLU A 453 0.77 16.21 8.04
N ARG A 454 0.15 15.84 9.17
CA ARG A 454 -1.17 16.34 9.53
C ARG A 454 -1.11 17.83 9.88
N SER A 455 -2.00 18.62 9.27
CA SER A 455 -2.08 20.06 9.52
C SER A 455 -3.03 20.40 10.66
N THR A 456 -2.68 21.42 11.43
CA THR A 456 -3.57 22.05 12.42
C THR A 456 -4.18 23.36 11.93
N ASP A 457 -4.04 23.71 10.64
CA ASP A 457 -4.62 24.92 10.05
C ASP A 457 -6.16 24.82 10.01
N PRO A 458 -6.91 25.64 10.78
CA PRO A 458 -8.37 25.58 10.77
C PRO A 458 -9.01 26.12 9.48
N GLN A 459 -8.23 26.81 8.64
CA GLN A 459 -8.66 27.39 7.36
C GLN A 459 -8.11 26.63 6.16
N GLY A 460 -7.26 25.63 6.40
CA GLY A 460 -6.57 24.86 5.37
C GLY A 460 -7.13 23.46 5.15
N PHE A 461 -6.33 22.63 4.52
CA PHE A 461 -6.58 21.20 4.34
C PHE A 461 -6.02 20.41 5.54
N GLY A 462 -6.52 19.21 5.80
CA GLY A 462 -6.10 18.37 6.94
C GLY A 462 -4.66 17.86 6.90
N TYR A 463 -3.93 18.09 5.81
CA TYR A 463 -2.53 17.77 5.63
C TYR A 463 -1.78 18.93 4.99
N ASN A 464 -0.48 19.01 5.23
CA ASN A 464 0.41 20.01 4.62
C ASN A 464 1.71 19.36 4.13
N VAL A 465 2.32 19.94 3.11
CA VAL A 465 3.72 19.69 2.78
C VAL A 465 4.58 20.38 3.83
N GLY A 466 5.57 19.69 4.36
CA GLY A 466 6.49 20.18 5.40
C GLY A 466 7.94 19.92 5.04
N TRP A 467 8.85 20.24 5.96
CA TRP A 467 10.30 20.05 5.84
C TRP A 467 10.93 20.54 4.53
N THR A 468 10.27 21.49 3.86
CA THR A 468 10.70 21.93 2.51
C THR A 468 12.12 22.46 2.50
N GLU A 469 12.88 22.07 1.47
CA GLU A 469 14.23 22.54 1.20
C GLU A 469 14.32 23.38 -0.07
N SER A 470 15.45 24.08 -0.25
CA SER A 470 15.67 24.90 -1.45
C SER A 470 15.77 24.02 -2.70
N LEU A 471 15.09 24.43 -3.77
CA LEU A 471 15.00 23.79 -5.08
C LEU A 471 13.95 22.66 -5.16
N GLU A 472 13.26 22.35 -4.10
CA GLU A 472 12.09 21.48 -4.18
C GLU A 472 10.97 22.16 -4.94
N SER A 473 10.19 21.36 -5.66
CA SER A 473 9.07 21.85 -6.46
C SER A 473 7.91 20.88 -6.51
N LEU A 474 6.70 21.42 -6.73
CA LEU A 474 5.44 20.69 -6.82
C LEU A 474 4.68 21.17 -8.05
N ARG A 475 4.17 20.26 -8.87
CA ARG A 475 3.39 20.56 -10.08
C ARG A 475 1.93 20.22 -9.90
N TYR A 476 1.06 21.04 -10.50
CA TYR A 476 -0.38 20.89 -10.42
C TYR A 476 -0.99 21.12 -11.81
N THR A 477 -1.55 20.11 -12.41
CA THR A 477 -2.37 20.24 -13.61
C THR A 477 -3.72 20.81 -13.23
N VAL A 478 -4.06 21.98 -13.77
CA VAL A 478 -5.28 22.74 -13.42
C VAL A 478 -6.08 23.10 -14.68
N ALA A 479 -7.40 23.12 -14.55
CA ALA A 479 -8.31 23.66 -15.56
C ALA A 479 -8.65 25.11 -15.19
N VAL A 480 -8.14 26.07 -15.95
CA VAL A 480 -8.45 27.51 -15.81
C VAL A 480 -9.71 27.83 -16.61
N ALA A 481 -10.79 28.20 -15.90
CA ALA A 481 -12.10 28.43 -16.54
C ALA A 481 -12.11 29.59 -17.54
N GLU A 482 -11.47 30.70 -17.18
CA GLU A 482 -11.42 31.92 -18.01
C GLU A 482 -10.01 32.53 -18.00
N ALA A 483 -9.58 33.07 -19.15
CA ALA A 483 -8.33 33.81 -19.20
C ALA A 483 -8.47 35.15 -18.46
N GLY A 484 -7.51 35.50 -17.60
CA GLY A 484 -7.59 36.73 -16.83
C GLY A 484 -6.45 36.90 -15.83
N ALA A 485 -6.59 37.97 -15.01
CA ALA A 485 -5.73 38.20 -13.86
C ALA A 485 -6.33 37.49 -12.62
N TYR A 486 -5.48 36.89 -11.83
CA TYR A 486 -5.86 36.16 -10.61
C TYR A 486 -5.00 36.62 -9.44
N ASP A 487 -5.61 36.71 -8.27
CA ASP A 487 -4.92 36.89 -6.99
C ASP A 487 -4.70 35.52 -6.37
N VAL A 488 -3.47 35.26 -5.93
CA VAL A 488 -3.02 33.98 -5.40
C VAL A 488 -2.69 34.10 -3.92
N ASP A 489 -3.39 33.34 -3.11
CA ASP A 489 -3.20 33.25 -1.67
C ASP A 489 -2.68 31.86 -1.29
N VAL A 490 -1.48 31.80 -0.69
CA VAL A 490 -0.87 30.54 -0.23
C VAL A 490 -0.83 30.51 1.31
N ARG A 491 -1.39 29.45 1.91
CA ARG A 491 -1.29 29.22 3.35
C ARG A 491 0.06 28.63 3.69
N VAL A 492 0.83 29.34 4.49
CA VAL A 492 2.22 28.99 4.86
C VAL A 492 2.43 29.03 6.37
N ALA A 493 3.37 28.21 6.88
CA ALA A 493 3.85 28.27 8.24
C ALA A 493 5.37 28.16 8.27
N SER A 494 6.06 29.02 9.06
CA SER A 494 7.52 29.02 9.19
C SER A 494 7.93 29.53 10.57
N ALA A 495 8.80 28.81 11.25
CA ALA A 495 9.37 29.25 12.53
C ALA A 495 10.37 30.41 12.33
N ASP A 496 11.14 30.35 11.25
CA ASP A 496 12.29 31.25 11.05
C ASP A 496 11.98 32.41 10.09
N GLY A 497 11.06 32.22 9.12
CA GLY A 497 10.75 33.20 8.08
C GLY A 497 11.84 33.36 7.05
N GLY A 498 11.69 34.38 6.18
CA GLY A 498 12.66 34.67 5.12
C GLY A 498 12.60 33.75 3.91
N GLY A 499 11.63 32.84 3.86
CA GLY A 499 11.40 31.94 2.75
C GLY A 499 10.90 32.64 1.50
N ARG A 500 11.18 32.06 0.35
CA ARG A 500 10.72 32.52 -0.97
C ARG A 500 10.15 31.36 -1.77
N LEU A 501 8.91 31.51 -2.22
CA LEU A 501 8.18 30.54 -3.02
C LEU A 501 7.92 31.13 -4.41
N LEU A 502 8.47 30.52 -5.46
CA LEU A 502 8.25 30.92 -6.85
C LEU A 502 6.99 30.21 -7.38
N LEU A 503 6.12 30.97 -8.04
CA LEU A 503 4.99 30.43 -8.82
C LEU A 503 5.28 30.59 -10.30
N SER A 504 5.05 29.56 -11.10
CA SER A 504 5.10 29.59 -12.55
C SER A 504 3.89 28.87 -13.17
N VAL A 505 3.60 29.15 -14.44
CA VAL A 505 2.63 28.45 -15.28
C VAL A 505 3.31 28.03 -16.58
N ASP A 506 3.21 26.77 -16.97
CA ASP A 506 3.84 26.18 -18.17
C ASP A 506 5.33 26.60 -18.33
N GLY A 507 6.07 26.64 -17.21
CA GLY A 507 7.46 27.06 -17.12
C GLY A 507 7.69 28.58 -17.16
N GLN A 508 6.65 29.42 -17.30
CA GLN A 508 6.77 30.88 -17.27
C GLN A 508 6.55 31.40 -15.85
N THR A 509 7.52 32.15 -15.33
CA THR A 509 7.44 32.75 -14.00
C THR A 509 6.30 33.78 -13.92
N LEU A 510 5.41 33.56 -12.94
CA LEU A 510 4.34 34.52 -12.60
C LEU A 510 4.78 35.49 -11.50
N GLY A 511 5.52 35.02 -10.50
CA GLY A 511 6.00 35.86 -9.41
C GLY A 511 6.61 35.06 -8.26
N THR A 512 7.00 35.78 -7.22
CA THR A 512 7.59 35.17 -6.00
C THR A 512 6.88 35.68 -4.77
N LEU A 513 6.37 34.75 -3.95
CA LEU A 513 5.77 35.02 -2.65
C LEU A 513 6.88 35.06 -1.58
N ALA A 514 6.81 36.02 -0.68
CA ALA A 514 7.66 36.07 0.50
C ALA A 514 6.97 35.34 1.65
N VAL A 515 7.65 34.37 2.26
CA VAL A 515 7.15 33.63 3.41
C VAL A 515 7.59 34.32 4.71
N PRO A 516 6.66 34.88 5.49
CA PRO A 516 7.01 35.56 6.73
C PRO A 516 7.35 34.57 7.86
N ASN A 517 8.00 35.04 8.91
CA ASN A 517 8.00 34.31 10.18
C ASN A 517 6.58 34.28 10.74
N THR A 518 6.04 33.09 10.95
CA THR A 518 4.69 32.90 11.48
C THR A 518 4.67 32.51 12.95
N GLY A 519 5.83 32.24 13.54
CA GLY A 519 6.00 31.87 14.95
C GLY A 519 6.00 30.35 15.20
N GLY A 520 5.96 29.51 14.16
CA GLY A 520 6.05 28.04 14.31
C GLY A 520 5.64 27.30 13.04
N TRP A 521 5.98 26.02 12.97
CA TRP A 521 5.73 25.15 11.82
C TRP A 521 4.25 24.82 11.58
N GLN A 522 3.39 25.02 12.58
CA GLN A 522 1.93 24.89 12.50
C GLN A 522 1.20 26.19 12.86
N SER A 523 1.92 27.35 12.81
CA SER A 523 1.34 28.68 12.94
C SER A 523 1.12 29.28 11.57
N TRP A 524 -0.12 29.27 11.10
CA TRP A 524 -0.45 29.52 9.70
C TRP A 524 -0.76 30.99 9.40
N ARG A 525 -0.25 31.48 8.27
CA ARG A 525 -0.55 32.79 7.69
C ARG A 525 -0.72 32.68 6.18
N THR A 526 -1.30 33.69 5.56
CA THR A 526 -1.43 33.81 4.11
C THR A 526 -0.27 34.64 3.57
N ALA A 527 0.38 34.14 2.53
CA ALA A 527 1.29 34.88 1.65
C ALA A 527 0.59 35.08 0.32
N SER A 528 0.57 36.32 -0.21
CA SER A 528 -0.22 36.70 -1.38
C SER A 528 0.65 37.18 -2.56
N LEU A 529 0.14 36.96 -3.78
CA LEU A 529 0.69 37.46 -5.02
C LEU A 529 -0.49 37.91 -5.91
N ASP A 530 -0.63 39.22 -6.15
CA ASP A 530 -1.79 39.77 -6.83
C ASP A 530 -1.59 39.87 -8.34
N GLY A 531 -2.68 39.71 -9.08
CA GLY A 531 -2.79 40.06 -10.51
C GLY A 531 -1.97 39.17 -11.44
N VAL A 532 -1.75 37.90 -11.15
CA VAL A 532 -1.06 36.96 -12.05
C VAL A 532 -1.93 36.65 -13.26
N ALA A 533 -1.37 36.72 -14.45
CA ALA A 533 -2.10 36.42 -15.68
C ALA A 533 -2.09 34.92 -15.96
N LEU A 534 -3.28 34.31 -16.08
CA LEU A 534 -3.47 32.93 -16.49
C LEU A 534 -4.28 32.84 -17.77
N PRO A 535 -3.88 32.03 -18.76
CA PRO A 535 -4.69 31.72 -19.92
C PRO A 535 -5.81 30.73 -19.55
N ALA A 536 -6.89 30.66 -20.34
CA ALA A 536 -7.94 29.66 -20.18
C ALA A 536 -7.51 28.31 -20.75
N GLY A 537 -7.97 27.22 -20.15
CA GLY A 537 -7.66 25.87 -20.57
C GLY A 537 -6.91 25.07 -19.52
N GLU A 538 -6.34 23.94 -19.93
CA GLU A 538 -5.50 23.10 -19.06
C GLU A 538 -4.06 23.63 -19.04
N HIS A 539 -3.52 23.81 -17.85
CA HIS A 539 -2.18 24.36 -17.62
C HIS A 539 -1.52 23.69 -16.44
N VAL A 540 -0.19 23.74 -16.39
CA VAL A 540 0.61 23.25 -15.26
C VAL A 540 1.11 24.43 -14.42
N LEU A 541 0.58 24.55 -13.20
CA LEU A 541 1.15 25.44 -12.19
C LEU A 541 2.31 24.72 -11.48
N GLU A 542 3.42 25.41 -11.24
CA GLU A 542 4.54 24.88 -10.47
C GLU A 542 4.91 25.84 -9.34
N LEU A 543 4.98 25.30 -8.12
CA LEU A 543 5.53 25.95 -6.95
C LEU A 543 6.95 25.48 -6.72
N THR A 544 7.93 26.38 -6.64
CA THR A 544 9.34 26.07 -6.37
C THR A 544 9.82 26.80 -5.12
N VAL A 545 10.36 26.07 -4.16
CA VAL A 545 11.03 26.63 -2.98
C VAL A 545 12.36 27.24 -3.40
N ARG A 546 12.45 28.57 -3.42
CA ARG A 546 13.69 29.28 -3.81
C ARG A 546 14.68 29.43 -2.66
N SER A 547 14.16 29.53 -1.45
CA SER A 547 14.99 29.61 -0.23
C SER A 547 14.13 29.49 1.02
N GLY A 548 14.75 29.03 2.11
CA GLY A 548 14.12 28.88 3.42
C GLY A 548 13.42 27.54 3.59
N ALA A 549 12.99 27.27 4.84
CA ALA A 549 12.16 26.13 5.20
C ALA A 549 10.81 26.64 5.69
N PHE A 550 9.73 26.04 5.19
CA PHE A 550 8.35 26.42 5.56
C PHE A 550 7.38 25.30 5.15
N ASN A 551 6.25 25.28 5.81
CA ASN A 551 5.17 24.36 5.49
C ASN A 551 4.18 25.03 4.53
N LEU A 552 3.57 24.21 3.64
CA LEU A 552 2.63 24.62 2.59
C LEU A 552 1.32 23.85 2.75
N ASN A 553 0.16 24.55 2.87
CA ASN A 553 -1.14 23.89 3.06
C ASN A 553 -2.05 23.99 1.84
N THR A 554 -2.52 25.18 1.50
CA THR A 554 -3.41 25.41 0.35
C THR A 554 -2.95 26.60 -0.48
N MET A 555 -3.31 26.58 -1.77
CA MET A 555 -3.22 27.71 -2.69
C MET A 555 -4.61 28.04 -3.20
N THR A 556 -5.08 29.27 -2.97
CA THR A 556 -6.36 29.76 -3.48
C THR A 556 -6.12 30.77 -4.59
N LEU A 557 -6.78 30.58 -5.74
CA LEU A 557 -6.74 31.50 -6.87
C LEU A 557 -8.14 32.11 -7.05
N THR A 558 -8.23 33.45 -7.01
CA THR A 558 -9.46 34.20 -7.20
C THR A 558 -9.28 35.18 -8.35
N ALA A 559 -10.29 35.40 -9.18
CA ALA A 559 -10.18 36.37 -10.30
C ALA A 559 -9.91 37.79 -9.74
N SER A 560 -8.84 38.45 -10.20
CA SER A 560 -8.49 39.81 -9.75
C SER A 560 -9.58 40.81 -10.18
N GLY A 561 -9.97 41.69 -9.25
CA GLY A 561 -11.06 42.63 -9.48
C GLY A 561 -12.46 42.05 -9.20
N ALA A 562 -12.59 40.75 -8.96
CA ALA A 562 -13.67 40.27 -8.10
C ALA A 562 -13.37 40.87 -6.71
N THR A 563 -13.88 42.04 -6.41
CA THR A 563 -13.93 42.51 -5.03
C THR A 563 -14.44 41.34 -4.24
N ALA A 564 -13.62 40.84 -3.28
CA ALA A 564 -14.17 40.08 -2.20
C ALA A 564 -15.40 40.88 -1.80
N ALA A 565 -16.59 40.34 -2.03
CA ALA A 565 -17.79 41.00 -1.57
C ALA A 565 -17.50 41.19 -0.09
N GLU A 566 -17.12 42.41 0.29
CA GLU A 566 -17.06 42.82 1.69
C GLU A 566 -18.35 42.28 2.24
N GLY A 567 -18.30 41.35 3.21
CA GLY A 567 -19.39 40.55 3.70
C GLY A 567 -20.75 41.18 3.51
N GLY A 568 -21.28 41.03 2.31
CA GLY A 568 -22.68 41.20 2.05
C GLY A 568 -23.37 40.25 3.02
N PRO A 569 -24.46 40.59 3.66
CA PRO A 569 -25.10 39.77 4.66
C PRO A 569 -25.15 38.35 4.13
N GLU A 570 -24.60 37.38 4.89
CA GLU A 570 -24.47 35.99 4.47
C GLU A 570 -25.67 35.56 3.64
N THR A 571 -25.49 35.39 2.33
CA THR A 571 -26.63 35.17 1.41
C THR A 571 -27.33 33.86 1.73
N ALA A 572 -26.62 32.92 2.37
CA ALA A 572 -27.18 31.68 2.88
C ALA A 572 -26.34 31.12 4.06
N ALA A 573 -26.99 30.58 5.07
CA ALA A 573 -26.37 29.77 6.12
C ALA A 573 -27.05 28.41 6.15
N LEU A 574 -26.25 27.34 6.33
CA LEU A 574 -26.74 25.95 6.39
C LEU A 574 -26.17 25.28 7.66
N ALA A 575 -27.05 24.73 8.48
CA ALA A 575 -26.69 23.97 9.67
C ALA A 575 -27.55 22.70 9.78
N VAL A 576 -27.09 21.71 10.55
CA VAL A 576 -27.85 20.53 10.92
C VAL A 576 -28.00 20.43 12.42
N VAL A 577 -29.24 20.24 12.89
CA VAL A 577 -29.58 20.15 14.30
C VAL A 577 -30.58 19.02 14.57
N PRO A 578 -30.35 18.22 15.63
CA PRO A 578 -29.15 18.16 16.45
C PRO A 578 -27.97 17.54 15.68
N ASN A 579 -26.76 17.82 16.10
CA ASN A 579 -25.52 17.17 15.57
C ASN A 579 -24.58 16.92 16.76
N PRO A 580 -24.34 15.63 17.15
CA PRO A 580 -24.89 14.42 16.53
C PRO A 580 -26.41 14.25 16.65
N ALA A 581 -27.03 13.60 15.68
CA ALA A 581 -28.43 13.22 15.70
C ALA A 581 -28.59 11.80 16.27
N ALA A 582 -29.62 11.57 17.12
CA ALA A 582 -29.93 10.22 17.61
C ALA A 582 -30.73 9.42 16.56
N ASP A 583 -31.92 9.94 16.17
CA ASP A 583 -32.81 9.27 15.22
C ASP A 583 -33.25 10.18 14.06
N THR A 584 -33.28 11.50 14.28
CA THR A 584 -33.71 12.47 13.27
C THR A 584 -32.81 13.70 13.30
N ALA A 585 -32.51 14.23 12.12
CA ALA A 585 -31.80 15.48 11.95
C ALA A 585 -32.60 16.43 11.07
N THR A 586 -32.43 17.73 11.28
CA THR A 586 -33.07 18.79 10.49
C THR A 586 -31.97 19.68 9.89
N ALA A 587 -31.94 19.83 8.57
CA ALA A 587 -31.17 20.88 7.94
C ALA A 587 -31.92 22.22 8.09
N VAL A 588 -31.22 23.21 8.61
CA VAL A 588 -31.70 24.58 8.78
C VAL A 588 -30.97 25.46 7.78
N LEU A 589 -31.69 25.99 6.82
CA LEU A 589 -31.16 26.87 5.76
C LEU A 589 -31.73 28.27 5.95
N SER A 590 -30.88 29.27 6.06
CA SER A 590 -31.27 30.70 6.09
C SER A 590 -30.84 31.35 4.78
N LEU A 591 -31.78 31.96 4.05
CA LEU A 591 -31.54 32.71 2.81
C LEU A 591 -31.80 34.19 3.03
N ALA A 592 -30.88 35.05 2.60
CA ALA A 592 -31.07 36.52 2.66
C ALA A 592 -32.05 37.03 1.58
N ALA A 593 -32.21 36.32 0.48
CA ALA A 593 -33.13 36.63 -0.62
C ALA A 593 -33.75 35.33 -1.19
N PRO A 594 -34.91 35.41 -1.86
CA PRO A 594 -35.49 34.25 -2.53
C PRO A 594 -34.53 33.69 -3.59
N ALA A 595 -34.37 32.37 -3.65
CA ALA A 595 -33.51 31.70 -4.60
C ALA A 595 -34.02 30.28 -4.90
N ASP A 596 -33.70 29.77 -6.09
CA ASP A 596 -33.79 28.34 -6.36
C ASP A 596 -32.67 27.61 -5.59
N ALA A 597 -33.06 26.57 -4.87
CA ALA A 597 -32.15 25.82 -3.99
C ALA A 597 -32.40 24.33 -4.11
N ARG A 598 -31.34 23.56 -4.23
CA ARG A 598 -31.36 22.09 -4.12
C ARG A 598 -30.58 21.70 -2.87
N VAL A 599 -31.22 21.01 -1.94
CA VAL A 599 -30.60 20.57 -0.69
C VAL A 599 -30.47 19.06 -0.72
N VAL A 600 -29.25 18.56 -0.71
CA VAL A 600 -28.90 17.17 -0.92
C VAL A 600 -28.08 16.64 0.24
N VAL A 601 -28.35 15.40 0.63
CA VAL A 601 -27.55 14.67 1.63
C VAL A 601 -26.65 13.67 0.92
N TYR A 602 -25.39 13.70 1.28
CA TYR A 602 -24.36 12.77 0.80
C TYR A 602 -23.83 11.92 1.95
N ASP A 603 -23.51 10.67 1.67
CA ASP A 603 -22.78 9.81 2.61
C ASP A 603 -21.27 10.17 2.66
N SER A 604 -20.52 9.49 3.50
CA SER A 604 -19.06 9.68 3.65
C SER A 604 -18.25 9.34 2.37
N LEU A 605 -18.85 8.65 1.42
CA LEU A 605 -18.26 8.31 0.12
C LEU A 605 -18.63 9.31 -0.98
N GLY A 606 -19.40 10.37 -0.64
CA GLY A 606 -19.85 11.37 -1.60
C GLY A 606 -21.03 10.90 -2.48
N ARG A 607 -21.70 9.79 -2.15
CA ARG A 607 -22.89 9.33 -2.86
C ARG A 607 -24.12 10.10 -2.38
N GLU A 608 -24.96 10.55 -3.30
CA GLU A 608 -26.25 11.14 -2.98
C GLU A 608 -27.16 10.08 -2.33
N VAL A 609 -27.61 10.36 -1.08
CA VAL A 609 -28.49 9.46 -0.33
C VAL A 609 -29.91 9.99 -0.18
N ALA A 610 -30.09 11.32 -0.27
CA ALA A 610 -31.41 11.95 -0.28
C ALA A 610 -31.37 13.36 -0.88
N VAL A 611 -32.37 13.71 -1.68
CA VAL A 611 -32.72 15.09 -2.03
C VAL A 611 -33.85 15.52 -1.12
N VAL A 612 -33.59 16.49 -0.26
CA VAL A 612 -34.58 16.95 0.75
C VAL A 612 -35.34 18.18 0.31
N HIS A 613 -34.81 18.92 -0.69
CA HIS A 613 -35.50 20.00 -1.38
C HIS A 613 -34.92 20.22 -2.77
N ASP A 614 -35.76 20.56 -3.72
CA ASP A 614 -35.36 20.97 -5.08
C ASP A 614 -36.42 21.93 -5.63
N GLY A 615 -36.08 23.24 -5.72
CA GLY A 615 -36.96 24.28 -6.23
C GLY A 615 -36.81 25.62 -5.52
N PRO A 616 -37.75 26.56 -5.75
CA PRO A 616 -37.67 27.91 -5.21
C PRO A 616 -37.94 27.95 -3.69
N LEU A 617 -37.13 28.75 -2.98
CA LEU A 617 -37.28 29.08 -1.57
C LEU A 617 -37.42 30.59 -1.40
N ALA A 618 -38.28 30.99 -0.46
CA ALA A 618 -38.39 32.38 -0.03
C ALA A 618 -37.20 32.81 0.84
N ALA A 619 -36.95 34.11 0.96
CA ALA A 619 -35.99 34.63 1.92
C ALA A 619 -36.46 34.28 3.36
N GLY A 620 -35.51 34.01 4.25
CA GLY A 620 -35.73 33.58 5.62
C GLY A 620 -35.24 32.19 5.92
N GLU A 621 -35.69 31.65 7.06
CA GLU A 621 -35.30 30.33 7.53
C GLU A 621 -36.22 29.23 6.93
N ALA A 622 -35.64 28.22 6.33
CA ALA A 622 -36.30 27.01 5.89
C ALA A 622 -35.73 25.80 6.64
N ARG A 623 -36.58 24.83 6.99
CA ARG A 623 -36.19 23.63 7.73
C ARG A 623 -36.59 22.38 6.97
N PHE A 624 -35.64 21.47 6.79
CA PHE A 624 -35.83 20.21 6.04
C PHE A 624 -35.50 19.03 6.93
N ALA A 625 -36.46 18.14 7.15
CA ALA A 625 -36.20 16.88 7.82
C ALA A 625 -35.31 16.00 6.94
N LEU A 626 -34.20 15.51 7.46
CA LEU A 626 -33.24 14.68 6.70
C LEU A 626 -33.68 13.20 6.60
N GLY A 627 -34.82 12.85 7.19
CA GLY A 627 -35.33 11.48 7.20
C GLY A 627 -34.59 10.56 8.17
N ALA A 628 -34.96 9.29 8.17
CA ALA A 628 -34.25 8.26 8.91
C ALA A 628 -33.03 7.81 8.08
N LEU A 629 -31.86 8.22 8.49
CA LEU A 629 -30.59 7.81 7.91
C LEU A 629 -29.93 6.73 8.78
N PRO A 630 -29.28 5.72 8.22
CA PRO A 630 -28.46 4.79 9.00
C PRO A 630 -27.41 5.52 9.85
N PRO A 631 -26.95 4.93 10.99
CA PRO A 631 -25.82 5.47 11.71
C PRO A 631 -24.59 5.70 10.83
N GLY A 632 -24.02 6.89 10.85
CA GLY A 632 -22.91 7.24 9.97
C GLY A 632 -22.63 8.73 9.91
N ALA A 633 -21.56 9.11 9.19
CA ALA A 633 -21.22 10.49 8.91
C ALA A 633 -21.80 10.91 7.55
N TYR A 634 -22.37 12.10 7.50
CA TYR A 634 -23.06 12.65 6.33
C TYR A 634 -22.70 14.11 6.11
N VAL A 635 -22.90 14.55 4.86
CA VAL A 635 -22.78 15.97 4.49
C VAL A 635 -24.11 16.39 3.86
N VAL A 636 -24.77 17.42 4.41
CA VAL A 636 -25.84 18.11 3.71
C VAL A 636 -25.25 19.27 2.90
N ARG A 637 -25.67 19.41 1.65
CA ARG A 637 -25.15 20.41 0.71
C ARG A 637 -26.30 21.22 0.14
N LEU A 638 -26.08 22.54 0.07
CA LEU A 638 -26.90 23.46 -0.70
C LEU A 638 -26.26 23.63 -2.07
N GLU A 639 -27.03 23.37 -3.12
CA GLU A 639 -26.62 23.54 -4.51
C GLU A 639 -27.55 24.56 -5.20
N GLY A 640 -27.03 25.32 -6.16
CA GLY A 640 -27.78 26.30 -6.93
C GLY A 640 -27.27 27.74 -6.79
N PRO A 641 -27.99 28.72 -7.37
CA PRO A 641 -27.57 30.13 -7.44
C PRO A 641 -27.37 30.81 -6.08
N ALA A 642 -27.91 30.25 -4.99
CA ALA A 642 -27.74 30.73 -3.62
C ALA A 642 -26.33 30.51 -3.03
N GLY A 643 -25.43 29.88 -3.80
CA GLY A 643 -24.06 29.55 -3.40
C GLY A 643 -23.94 28.19 -2.73
N GLY A 644 -22.82 27.49 -3.00
CA GLY A 644 -22.52 26.17 -2.42
C GLY A 644 -22.22 26.28 -0.91
N ARG A 645 -23.09 25.74 -0.06
CA ARG A 645 -22.86 25.57 1.38
C ARG A 645 -22.94 24.11 1.73
N ALA A 646 -22.17 23.67 2.71
CA ALA A 646 -22.20 22.32 3.22
C ALA A 646 -22.11 22.30 4.74
N ALA A 647 -22.83 21.38 5.36
CA ALA A 647 -22.74 21.12 6.80
C ALA A 647 -22.56 19.62 7.03
N ARG A 648 -21.57 19.25 7.83
CA ARG A 648 -21.34 17.86 8.24
C ARG A 648 -22.17 17.54 9.46
N PHE A 649 -22.68 16.32 9.54
CA PHE A 649 -23.38 15.82 10.71
C PHE A 649 -23.18 14.32 10.88
N VAL A 650 -23.42 13.83 12.09
CA VAL A 650 -23.30 12.42 12.44
C VAL A 650 -24.64 11.93 12.94
N VAL A 651 -25.10 10.79 12.42
CA VAL A 651 -26.24 10.05 12.97
C VAL A 651 -25.67 8.97 13.89
N GLY A 652 -25.96 9.09 15.19
CA GLY A 652 -25.61 8.10 16.20
C GLY A 652 -26.56 6.91 16.21
N ARG A 653 -26.19 5.89 17.00
CA ARG A 653 -27.08 4.76 17.32
C ARG A 653 -28.02 5.12 18.45
#